data_528c59b002af89036650750a834c1684
#
_entry.id   528c59b002af89036650750a834c1684
#
_cell.length_a   1.000
_cell.length_b   1.000
_cell.length_c   1.000
_cell.angle_alpha   90.00
_cell.angle_beta   90.00
_cell.angle_gamma   90.00
#
_symmetry.space_group_name_H-M   'P 1'
#
loop_
_entity.id
_entity.type
_entity.pdbx_description
1 polymer ?
#
loop_
_entity_poly.entity_id
_entity_poly.type
_entity_poly.pdbx_seq_one_letter_code
_entity_poly.pdbx_strand_id
1 'polypeptide(L)'
;MKRIVRKQAHWSFLLGVCLLWSCCSKASRKDTQAIQNLRAFAKLYGYIRYFHPSDEASQVDWEKFAVYGVAKVKAANNPAELKSILEQLFLPLAPMARLYFSDEERDVTRSWIPEETSGLEVVAWQHKGLGFGSSKSAYMSIRLNRKNILTVGTGAGILTQGIEATSLRGKKVKLKASVKADVMGAGNKAQLWMRVDRADGAMGFFDNMSDRPVLTDKWKDCEIEGHVADDAVLIYFGAILSGNGDAWFDNFQVSVLDEKGQWQPEKINNPDFEEGDTDKKPRSWSAQSPGYVYEVQGENTRSGVRCLHIKSMSTVYSGQLFDAVPESGEVIEKELDAGLFCSIPLSLYSKENRTLGENENFPYEELVSKMEANDFGDMTANNENVRLADVIISWNIFQHFYPYFDVVEVDWNLELTNTLREALSDTNEEEFFYTLSRLVAKLQDGHGNVYHRVLEEKAGLPIKVDWVEDRVVVTASEDPDHFQRGDIILEIEGKTAEGALLDAEEFISGSPQWKRCKALNRFGYGKRESLAKLAVLRGKQAFEVELNRSFEKMLAEPERPKIEALENNIYYVNLDQAPWNEIAARIDDLANARGVIFDLRGYPKGNHQIICHLLKEKDASSAWMQIPQIIYPDQENIVGYHKMGWHLIVKEPHIQGKVAFITDGRAISYAESFLSFIEHYRLGEIVGQPTAGTNGNINPFVLPGDFRIVWTGMRVLKHDGSQHHLIGIQPTVPAKRTIQGIIEGRDELLEKALEVVG
;
A
#
# COMPACT_ATOMS: atom_id res chain seq x y z
N MET A 1 2.10 75.36 -3.10
CA MET A 1 2.86 74.16 -3.48
C MET A 1 2.58 72.91 -2.61
N LYS A 2 1.93 72.94 -1.49
CA LYS A 2 1.71 71.73 -0.61
C LYS A 2 0.44 70.94 -0.91
N ARG A 3 -0.44 71.33 -1.85
CA ARG A 3 -1.71 70.60 -2.18
C ARG A 3 -1.65 69.72 -3.43
N ILE A 4 -0.60 69.83 -4.27
CA ILE A 4 -0.46 69.06 -5.51
C ILE A 4 0.29 67.72 -5.27
N VAL A 5 1.20 67.68 -4.29
CA VAL A 5 1.99 66.47 -3.98
C VAL A 5 1.12 65.35 -3.30
N ARG A 6 0.05 65.74 -2.58
CA ARG A 6 -0.85 64.74 -1.93
C ARG A 6 -1.78 63.99 -2.90
N LYS A 7 -2.10 64.56 -4.06
CA LYS A 7 -2.96 63.89 -5.05
C LYS A 7 -2.23 62.87 -5.92
N GLN A 8 -0.95 63.08 -6.19
CA GLN A 8 -0.17 62.10 -6.96
C GLN A 8 0.21 60.86 -6.16
N ALA A 9 0.41 60.94 -4.84
CA ALA A 9 0.68 59.80 -3.98
C ALA A 9 -0.54 58.87 -3.83
N HIS A 10 -1.77 59.40 -3.86
CA HIS A 10 -3.00 58.58 -3.78
C HIS A 10 -3.31 57.82 -5.08
N TRP A 11 -2.98 58.38 -6.24
CA TRP A 11 -3.17 57.70 -7.51
C TRP A 11 -2.18 56.56 -7.73
N SER A 12 -0.93 56.73 -7.29
CA SER A 12 0.11 55.64 -7.38
C SER A 12 -0.17 54.49 -6.43
N PHE A 13 -0.77 54.76 -5.26
CA PHE A 13 -1.16 53.72 -4.30
C PHE A 13 -2.39 52.95 -4.77
N LEU A 14 -3.40 53.62 -5.35
CA LEU A 14 -4.57 52.99 -5.94
C LEU A 14 -4.24 52.14 -7.19
N LEU A 15 -3.32 52.59 -8.06
CA LEU A 15 -2.87 51.79 -9.19
C LEU A 15 -2.03 50.57 -8.75
N GLY A 16 -1.19 50.69 -7.72
CA GLY A 16 -0.43 49.56 -7.16
C GLY A 16 -1.34 48.50 -6.50
N VAL A 17 -2.37 48.92 -5.76
CA VAL A 17 -3.36 48.02 -5.14
C VAL A 17 -4.23 47.33 -6.20
N CYS A 18 -4.66 48.05 -7.26
CA CYS A 18 -5.42 47.47 -8.35
C CYS A 18 -4.58 46.48 -9.19
N LEU A 19 -3.27 46.72 -9.38
CA LEU A 19 -2.37 45.80 -10.07
C LEU A 19 -2.07 44.54 -9.23
N LEU A 20 -1.88 44.68 -7.93
CA LEU A 20 -1.72 43.55 -7.00
C LEU A 20 -2.99 42.72 -6.91
N TRP A 21 -4.18 43.33 -6.84
CA TRP A 21 -5.45 42.62 -6.86
C TRP A 21 -5.73 41.95 -8.21
N SER A 22 -5.35 42.57 -9.32
CA SER A 22 -5.49 41.96 -10.66
C SER A 22 -4.53 40.79 -10.86
N CYS A 23 -3.32 40.82 -10.29
CA CYS A 23 -2.39 39.69 -10.32
C CYS A 23 -2.83 38.56 -9.39
N CYS A 24 -3.24 38.83 -8.16
CA CYS A 24 -3.76 37.83 -7.25
C CYS A 24 -5.07 37.18 -7.80
N SER A 25 -5.96 37.96 -8.43
CA SER A 25 -7.19 37.42 -9.02
C SER A 25 -6.91 36.56 -10.28
N LYS A 26 -5.87 36.86 -11.05
CA LYS A 26 -5.47 36.04 -12.21
C LYS A 26 -4.74 34.77 -11.81
N ALA A 27 -3.88 34.79 -10.79
CA ALA A 27 -3.25 33.60 -10.24
C ALA A 27 -4.32 32.65 -9.64
N SER A 28 -5.18 33.15 -8.78
CA SER A 28 -6.30 32.37 -8.20
C SER A 28 -7.24 31.78 -9.27
N ARG A 29 -7.45 32.46 -10.41
CA ARG A 29 -8.28 31.94 -11.52
C ARG A 29 -7.58 30.83 -12.30
N LYS A 30 -6.26 30.93 -12.52
CA LYS A 30 -5.48 29.88 -13.20
C LYS A 30 -5.41 28.61 -12.35
N ASP A 31 -5.17 28.73 -11.06
CA ASP A 31 -5.14 27.58 -10.15
C ASP A 31 -6.50 26.87 -10.09
N THR A 32 -7.60 27.63 -10.07
CA THR A 32 -8.96 27.09 -10.13
C THR A 32 -9.21 26.34 -11.45
N GLN A 33 -8.76 26.88 -12.60
CA GLN A 33 -8.91 26.22 -13.90
C GLN A 33 -8.08 24.94 -14.00
N ALA A 34 -6.83 24.96 -13.54
CA ALA A 34 -5.96 23.78 -13.56
C ALA A 34 -6.57 22.62 -12.73
N ILE A 35 -7.11 22.92 -11.55
CA ILE A 35 -7.80 21.93 -10.70
C ILE A 35 -9.03 21.36 -11.41
N GLN A 36 -9.86 22.20 -12.03
CA GLN A 36 -11.02 21.71 -12.80
C GLN A 36 -10.62 20.80 -13.96
N ASN A 37 -9.55 21.16 -14.68
CA ASN A 37 -9.01 20.36 -15.76
C ASN A 37 -8.53 18.99 -15.27
N LEU A 38 -7.78 18.98 -14.16
CA LEU A 38 -7.27 17.76 -13.54
C LEU A 38 -8.39 16.85 -13.00
N ARG A 39 -9.45 17.43 -12.47
CA ARG A 39 -10.64 16.68 -12.01
C ARG A 39 -11.40 16.05 -13.18
N ALA A 40 -11.59 16.78 -14.28
CA ALA A 40 -12.21 16.22 -15.48
C ALA A 40 -11.38 15.07 -16.04
N PHE A 41 -10.05 15.23 -16.11
CA PHE A 41 -9.13 14.17 -16.51
C PHE A 41 -9.20 12.98 -15.55
N ALA A 42 -9.19 13.21 -14.23
CA ALA A 42 -9.23 12.15 -13.22
C ALA A 42 -10.48 11.27 -13.38
N LYS A 43 -11.66 11.85 -13.52
CA LYS A 43 -12.91 11.11 -13.70
C LYS A 43 -12.89 10.29 -14.99
N LEU A 44 -12.52 10.92 -16.11
CA LEU A 44 -12.48 10.23 -17.41
C LEU A 44 -11.43 9.09 -17.39
N TYR A 45 -10.28 9.32 -16.74
CA TYR A 45 -9.25 8.30 -16.57
C TYR A 45 -9.80 7.03 -15.90
N GLY A 46 -10.54 7.16 -14.80
CA GLY A 46 -11.12 6.02 -14.10
C GLY A 46 -12.15 5.28 -14.93
N TYR A 47 -13.03 6.00 -15.59
CA TYR A 47 -14.07 5.40 -16.42
C TYR A 47 -13.48 4.62 -17.60
N ILE A 48 -12.46 5.15 -18.28
CA ILE A 48 -11.84 4.45 -19.40
C ILE A 48 -10.96 3.31 -18.93
N ARG A 49 -10.08 3.54 -17.96
CA ARG A 49 -9.14 2.52 -17.48
C ARG A 49 -9.83 1.26 -16.97
N TYR A 50 -10.89 1.42 -16.19
CA TYR A 50 -11.48 0.29 -15.45
C TYR A 50 -12.76 -0.25 -16.10
N PHE A 51 -13.41 0.50 -16.97
CA PHE A 51 -14.73 0.10 -17.47
C PHE A 51 -14.86 0.07 -18.99
N HIS A 52 -14.00 0.78 -19.73
CA HIS A 52 -14.03 0.71 -21.21
C HIS A 52 -13.32 -0.57 -21.69
N PRO A 53 -14.00 -1.47 -22.44
CA PRO A 53 -13.49 -2.82 -22.70
C PRO A 53 -12.62 -2.95 -23.97
N SER A 54 -12.16 -1.86 -24.59
CA SER A 54 -11.34 -1.90 -25.82
C SER A 54 -10.01 -2.62 -25.62
N ASP A 55 -9.46 -3.14 -26.69
CA ASP A 55 -8.15 -3.76 -26.69
C ASP A 55 -7.05 -2.71 -26.53
N GLU A 56 -7.23 -1.49 -27.05
CA GLU A 56 -6.33 -0.35 -26.91
C GLU A 56 -6.18 0.08 -25.45
N ALA A 57 -7.29 0.27 -24.73
CA ALA A 57 -7.26 0.62 -23.31
C ALA A 57 -6.59 -0.46 -22.45
N SER A 58 -6.64 -1.73 -22.86
CA SER A 58 -6.01 -2.83 -22.13
C SER A 58 -4.51 -2.96 -22.34
N GLN A 59 -3.94 -2.29 -23.32
CA GLN A 59 -2.53 -2.41 -23.71
C GLN A 59 -1.68 -1.19 -23.31
N VAL A 60 -2.31 -0.06 -23.00
CA VAL A 60 -1.59 1.16 -22.63
C VAL A 60 -0.96 1.06 -21.24
N ASP A 61 0.22 1.63 -21.07
CA ASP A 61 0.82 1.88 -19.77
C ASP A 61 0.09 3.05 -19.07
N TRP A 62 -0.88 2.71 -18.24
CA TRP A 62 -1.77 3.67 -17.57
C TRP A 62 -1.04 4.61 -16.61
N GLU A 63 0.05 4.18 -16.01
CA GLU A 63 0.86 4.98 -15.12
C GLU A 63 1.61 6.09 -15.91
N LYS A 64 2.29 5.73 -16.99
CA LYS A 64 2.89 6.70 -17.91
C LYS A 64 1.85 7.59 -18.59
N PHE A 65 0.70 7.02 -18.97
CA PHE A 65 -0.41 7.78 -19.54
C PHE A 65 -0.93 8.84 -18.56
N ALA A 66 -1.05 8.52 -17.25
CA ALA A 66 -1.48 9.49 -16.23
C ALA A 66 -0.50 10.66 -16.14
N VAL A 67 0.81 10.40 -16.04
CA VAL A 67 1.85 11.44 -15.97
C VAL A 67 1.86 12.30 -17.24
N TYR A 68 1.74 11.67 -18.42
CA TYR A 68 1.66 12.36 -19.72
C TYR A 68 0.41 13.24 -19.82
N GLY A 69 -0.75 12.69 -19.47
CA GLY A 69 -2.04 13.37 -19.57
C GLY A 69 -2.14 14.57 -18.62
N VAL A 70 -1.71 14.42 -17.38
CA VAL A 70 -1.65 15.51 -16.39
C VAL A 70 -0.89 16.72 -16.94
N ALA A 71 0.29 16.50 -17.52
CA ALA A 71 1.10 17.58 -18.11
C ALA A 71 0.35 18.34 -19.22
N LYS A 72 -0.49 17.66 -19.99
CA LYS A 72 -1.27 18.24 -21.10
C LYS A 72 -2.50 19.00 -20.60
N VAL A 73 -3.34 18.37 -19.76
CA VAL A 73 -4.62 18.95 -19.35
C VAL A 73 -4.45 20.14 -18.40
N LYS A 74 -3.43 20.14 -17.55
CA LYS A 74 -3.13 21.24 -16.63
C LYS A 74 -2.96 22.58 -17.35
N ALA A 75 -2.46 22.57 -18.58
CA ALA A 75 -2.16 23.76 -19.37
C ALA A 75 -3.38 24.35 -20.11
N ALA A 76 -4.51 23.64 -20.20
CA ALA A 76 -5.69 24.09 -20.92
C ALA A 76 -6.28 25.36 -20.28
N ASN A 77 -6.52 26.38 -21.12
CA ASN A 77 -6.95 27.71 -20.65
C ASN A 77 -8.48 27.88 -20.60
N ASN A 78 -9.23 26.98 -21.21
CA ASN A 78 -10.68 27.03 -21.26
C ASN A 78 -11.27 25.60 -21.51
N PRO A 79 -12.60 25.41 -21.28
CA PRO A 79 -13.23 24.11 -21.44
C PRO A 79 -13.15 23.52 -22.85
N ALA A 80 -13.16 24.36 -23.90
CA ALA A 80 -13.07 23.84 -25.29
C ALA A 80 -11.67 23.29 -25.60
N GLU A 81 -10.63 23.97 -25.14
CA GLU A 81 -9.25 23.46 -25.23
C GLU A 81 -9.08 22.17 -24.41
N LEU A 82 -9.64 22.13 -23.18
CA LEU A 82 -9.65 20.92 -22.36
C LEU A 82 -10.34 19.75 -23.08
N LYS A 83 -11.54 19.97 -23.65
CA LYS A 83 -12.26 18.94 -24.42
C LYS A 83 -11.37 18.38 -25.53
N SER A 84 -10.76 19.26 -26.34
CA SER A 84 -9.88 18.83 -27.44
C SER A 84 -8.68 18.02 -26.96
N ILE A 85 -8.05 18.40 -25.82
CA ILE A 85 -6.93 17.65 -25.23
C ILE A 85 -7.42 16.27 -24.73
N LEU A 86 -8.55 16.22 -24.03
CA LEU A 86 -9.13 14.96 -23.55
C LEU A 86 -9.50 14.02 -24.69
N GLU A 87 -10.06 14.55 -25.80
CA GLU A 87 -10.34 13.78 -27.01
C GLU A 87 -9.06 13.17 -27.61
N GLN A 88 -7.99 13.96 -27.74
CA GLN A 88 -6.71 13.49 -28.25
C GLN A 88 -6.05 12.43 -27.33
N LEU A 89 -6.28 12.48 -26.03
CA LEU A 89 -5.74 11.51 -25.08
C LEU A 89 -6.57 10.22 -25.03
N PHE A 90 -7.90 10.33 -24.96
CA PHE A 90 -8.74 9.19 -24.62
C PHE A 90 -9.43 8.53 -25.79
N LEU A 91 -9.76 9.24 -26.88
CA LEU A 91 -10.43 8.61 -28.01
C LEU A 91 -9.57 7.57 -28.76
N PRO A 92 -8.21 7.68 -28.78
CA PRO A 92 -7.36 6.58 -29.23
C PRO A 92 -7.50 5.29 -28.42
N LEU A 93 -7.79 5.41 -27.13
CA LEU A 93 -7.92 4.29 -26.18
C LEU A 93 -9.36 3.77 -26.09
N ALA A 94 -10.32 4.66 -26.28
CA ALA A 94 -11.73 4.41 -26.07
C ALA A 94 -12.56 4.69 -27.33
N PRO A 95 -12.45 3.84 -28.36
CA PRO A 95 -13.30 3.98 -29.54
C PRO A 95 -14.76 3.93 -29.11
N MET A 96 -15.60 4.75 -29.77
CA MET A 96 -17.02 4.95 -29.47
C MET A 96 -17.33 5.75 -28.19
N ALA A 97 -16.38 6.07 -27.32
CA ALA A 97 -16.57 7.07 -26.26
C ALA A 97 -16.79 8.47 -26.87
N ARG A 98 -17.52 9.31 -26.16
CA ARG A 98 -17.83 10.69 -26.63
C ARG A 98 -17.63 11.67 -25.47
N LEU A 99 -17.15 12.87 -25.82
CA LEU A 99 -17.07 14.02 -24.92
C LEU A 99 -17.93 15.14 -25.52
N TYR A 100 -18.79 15.75 -24.68
CA TYR A 100 -19.72 16.78 -25.14
C TYR A 100 -20.02 17.80 -24.03
N PHE A 101 -20.46 18.98 -24.41
CA PHE A 101 -21.06 19.96 -23.47
C PHE A 101 -22.58 19.74 -23.40
N SER A 102 -23.18 20.16 -22.28
CA SER A 102 -24.62 19.97 -22.01
C SER A 102 -25.56 20.61 -23.04
N ASP A 103 -25.08 21.62 -23.77
CA ASP A 103 -25.80 22.36 -24.81
C ASP A 103 -25.55 21.83 -26.25
N GLU A 104 -24.63 20.87 -26.41
CA GLU A 104 -24.39 20.22 -27.71
C GLU A 104 -25.56 19.27 -28.03
N GLU A 105 -26.04 19.28 -29.29
CA GLU A 105 -27.05 18.32 -29.77
C GLU A 105 -26.52 16.88 -29.62
N ARG A 106 -27.27 16.07 -28.91
CA ARG A 106 -26.95 14.64 -28.80
C ARG A 106 -27.26 13.95 -30.12
N ASP A 107 -26.24 13.52 -30.82
CA ASP A 107 -26.40 12.60 -31.94
C ASP A 107 -26.76 11.20 -31.40
N VAL A 108 -28.03 10.98 -31.11
CA VAL A 108 -28.59 9.71 -30.63
C VAL A 108 -28.64 8.63 -31.70
N THR A 109 -28.29 8.98 -32.97
CA THR A 109 -28.50 8.10 -34.11
C THR A 109 -27.40 7.07 -34.35
N ARG A 110 -26.24 7.18 -33.69
CA ARG A 110 -25.21 6.14 -33.77
C ARG A 110 -25.55 4.99 -32.83
N SER A 111 -26.08 3.92 -33.37
CA SER A 111 -26.21 2.66 -32.64
C SER A 111 -24.84 2.11 -32.31
N TRP A 112 -24.59 1.84 -31.04
CA TRP A 112 -23.40 1.14 -30.55
C TRP A 112 -23.40 -0.35 -30.92
N ILE A 113 -24.54 -0.82 -31.37
CA ILE A 113 -24.81 -2.21 -31.77
C ILE A 113 -24.67 -2.30 -33.27
N PRO A 114 -23.78 -3.17 -33.82
CA PRO A 114 -23.72 -3.45 -35.22
C PRO A 114 -25.08 -3.95 -35.77
N GLU A 115 -25.42 -3.63 -37.01
CA GLU A 115 -26.66 -4.10 -37.66
C GLU A 115 -26.75 -5.63 -37.70
N GLU A 116 -25.61 -6.31 -37.84
CA GLU A 116 -25.51 -7.76 -37.77
C GLU A 116 -24.54 -8.17 -36.62
N THR A 117 -25.05 -8.91 -35.66
CA THR A 117 -24.31 -9.37 -34.51
C THR A 117 -23.98 -10.87 -34.55
N SER A 118 -24.43 -11.58 -35.63
CA SER A 118 -24.16 -13.01 -35.78
C SER A 118 -22.66 -13.29 -35.89
N GLY A 119 -22.13 -14.13 -34.98
CA GLY A 119 -20.71 -14.49 -34.92
C GLY A 119 -19.82 -13.44 -34.25
N LEU A 120 -20.39 -12.39 -33.68
CA LEU A 120 -19.67 -11.45 -32.83
C LEU A 120 -19.69 -11.89 -31.34
N GLU A 121 -18.62 -11.60 -30.63
CA GLU A 121 -18.52 -11.80 -29.19
C GLU A 121 -18.61 -10.45 -28.44
N VAL A 122 -19.18 -10.44 -27.26
CA VAL A 122 -19.27 -9.24 -26.41
C VAL A 122 -18.12 -9.22 -25.44
N VAL A 123 -17.38 -8.12 -25.41
CA VAL A 123 -16.28 -7.85 -24.47
C VAL A 123 -16.75 -6.83 -23.43
N ALA A 124 -16.57 -7.13 -22.16
CA ALA A 124 -16.91 -6.26 -21.04
C ALA A 124 -15.97 -6.55 -19.86
N TRP A 125 -15.82 -5.59 -18.96
CA TRP A 125 -15.07 -5.80 -17.73
C TRP A 125 -15.92 -6.50 -16.66
N GLN A 126 -15.31 -7.40 -15.94
CA GLN A 126 -15.79 -7.92 -14.66
C GLN A 126 -14.72 -7.77 -13.59
N HIS A 127 -15.10 -7.18 -12.45
CA HIS A 127 -14.23 -7.02 -11.31
C HIS A 127 -14.83 -7.73 -10.07
N LYS A 128 -14.11 -8.70 -9.53
CA LYS A 128 -14.31 -9.25 -8.20
C LYS A 128 -13.37 -8.50 -7.24
N GLY A 129 -13.80 -7.35 -6.69
CA GLY A 129 -12.90 -6.32 -6.22
C GLY A 129 -11.95 -5.85 -7.32
N LEU A 130 -10.90 -5.12 -7.01
CA LEU A 130 -9.91 -4.70 -8.01
C LEU A 130 -8.73 -5.67 -8.06
N GLY A 131 -8.56 -6.38 -9.18
CA GLY A 131 -7.42 -7.26 -9.42
C GLY A 131 -6.27 -6.54 -10.13
N PHE A 132 -5.05 -6.75 -9.65
CA PHE A 132 -3.81 -6.25 -10.26
C PHE A 132 -3.05 -7.36 -11.00
N GLY A 133 -3.76 -8.28 -11.63
CA GLY A 133 -3.19 -9.29 -12.52
C GLY A 133 -2.53 -10.49 -11.83
N SER A 134 -2.72 -10.74 -10.53
CA SER A 134 -2.19 -11.94 -9.83
C SER A 134 -3.23 -13.04 -9.74
N SER A 135 -2.86 -14.26 -10.14
CA SER A 135 -3.72 -15.45 -10.01
C SER A 135 -3.91 -15.94 -8.58
N LYS A 136 -3.07 -15.49 -7.63
CA LYS A 136 -3.14 -15.83 -6.20
C LYS A 136 -3.88 -14.81 -5.36
N SER A 137 -4.31 -13.69 -5.95
CA SER A 137 -5.09 -12.67 -5.26
C SER A 137 -6.53 -13.15 -5.03
N ALA A 138 -7.14 -12.72 -3.93
CA ALA A 138 -8.57 -12.85 -3.72
C ALA A 138 -9.37 -11.99 -4.73
N TYR A 139 -8.73 -10.94 -5.26
CA TYR A 139 -9.29 -9.94 -6.16
C TYR A 139 -8.90 -10.24 -7.59
N MET A 140 -9.85 -10.09 -8.53
CA MET A 140 -9.62 -10.34 -9.95
C MET A 140 -10.36 -9.33 -10.81
N SER A 141 -9.70 -8.85 -11.84
CA SER A 141 -10.28 -8.04 -12.90
C SER A 141 -9.99 -8.72 -14.23
N ILE A 142 -11.02 -8.97 -15.03
CA ILE A 142 -10.91 -9.64 -16.33
C ILE A 142 -11.75 -8.92 -17.39
N ARG A 143 -11.36 -9.09 -18.63
CA ARG A 143 -12.25 -8.81 -19.77
C ARG A 143 -12.84 -10.13 -20.28
N LEU A 144 -14.16 -10.18 -20.38
CA LEU A 144 -14.90 -11.32 -20.93
C LEU A 144 -14.49 -11.55 -22.40
N ASN A 145 -14.48 -12.82 -22.81
CA ASN A 145 -14.11 -13.26 -24.15
C ASN A 145 -12.72 -12.77 -24.59
N ARG A 146 -11.81 -12.64 -23.61
CA ARG A 146 -10.39 -12.32 -23.82
C ARG A 146 -9.50 -13.27 -23.01
N LYS A 147 -8.27 -13.44 -23.49
CA LYS A 147 -7.21 -14.12 -22.72
C LYS A 147 -6.66 -13.15 -21.68
N ASN A 148 -7.02 -13.35 -20.42
CA ASN A 148 -6.51 -12.55 -19.32
C ASN A 148 -5.23 -13.20 -18.80
N ILE A 149 -4.10 -12.53 -18.95
CA ILE A 149 -2.79 -13.02 -18.48
C ILE A 149 -2.66 -12.65 -16.99
N LEU A 150 -2.57 -13.68 -16.14
CA LEU A 150 -2.43 -13.52 -14.69
C LEU A 150 -1.08 -14.05 -14.25
N THR A 151 -0.36 -13.31 -13.43
CA THR A 151 0.92 -13.76 -12.88
C THR A 151 0.74 -14.78 -11.77
N VAL A 152 1.64 -15.72 -11.69
CA VAL A 152 1.65 -16.78 -10.68
C VAL A 152 2.50 -16.40 -9.47
N GLY A 153 3.53 -15.57 -9.66
CA GLY A 153 4.44 -15.09 -8.62
C GLY A 153 3.89 -13.87 -7.86
N THR A 154 4.19 -13.82 -6.57
CA THR A 154 4.02 -12.63 -5.76
C THR A 154 5.37 -12.23 -5.20
N GLY A 155 5.90 -11.04 -5.53
CA GLY A 155 7.18 -10.58 -5.01
C GLY A 155 8.24 -10.39 -6.09
N ALA A 156 9.39 -11.04 -5.93
CA ALA A 156 10.54 -10.84 -6.81
C ALA A 156 11.25 -12.14 -7.18
N GLY A 157 11.75 -12.19 -8.42
CA GLY A 157 12.70 -13.18 -8.89
C GLY A 157 14.12 -12.74 -8.52
N ILE A 158 14.77 -13.44 -7.59
CA ILE A 158 16.08 -13.06 -7.04
C ILE A 158 17.15 -14.04 -7.48
N LEU A 159 18.21 -13.51 -8.07
CA LEU A 159 19.46 -14.21 -8.34
C LEU A 159 20.49 -13.79 -7.29
N THR A 160 21.25 -14.77 -6.77
CA THR A 160 22.21 -14.54 -5.69
C THR A 160 23.51 -15.29 -5.91
N GLN A 161 24.63 -14.61 -5.64
CA GLN A 161 25.93 -15.22 -5.38
C GLN A 161 26.55 -14.57 -4.14
N GLY A 162 27.45 -15.28 -3.44
CA GLY A 162 28.14 -14.77 -2.26
C GLY A 162 29.64 -14.97 -2.34
N ILE A 163 30.41 -14.05 -1.74
CA ILE A 163 31.86 -14.15 -1.54
C ILE A 163 32.21 -13.89 -0.08
N GLU A 164 33.32 -14.49 0.38
CA GLU A 164 33.84 -14.26 1.72
C GLU A 164 34.32 -12.81 1.91
N ALA A 165 33.92 -12.16 3.00
CA ALA A 165 34.23 -10.75 3.25
C ALA A 165 35.52 -10.54 4.05
N THR A 166 36.13 -11.59 4.63
CA THR A 166 37.22 -11.46 5.62
C THR A 166 38.42 -10.67 5.10
N SER A 167 38.85 -10.88 3.84
CA SER A 167 39.97 -10.15 3.23
C SER A 167 39.61 -8.76 2.72
N LEU A 168 38.32 -8.42 2.74
CA LEU A 168 37.77 -7.19 2.19
C LEU A 168 37.30 -6.20 3.25
N ARG A 169 37.39 -6.56 4.54
CA ARG A 169 36.98 -5.73 5.67
C ARG A 169 37.62 -4.34 5.64
N GLY A 170 36.85 -3.32 5.99
CA GLY A 170 37.28 -1.91 6.01
C GLY A 170 37.43 -1.27 4.62
N LYS A 171 37.22 -2.00 3.52
CA LYS A 171 37.39 -1.50 2.15
C LYS A 171 36.05 -1.11 1.53
N LYS A 172 36.10 -0.32 0.46
CA LYS A 172 34.96 -0.12 -0.43
C LYS A 172 34.88 -1.24 -1.46
N VAL A 173 33.65 -1.70 -1.72
CA VAL A 173 33.31 -2.71 -2.73
C VAL A 173 32.37 -2.10 -3.78
N LYS A 174 32.50 -2.52 -5.02
CA LYS A 174 31.68 -2.10 -6.16
C LYS A 174 31.17 -3.32 -6.90
N LEU A 175 29.85 -3.38 -7.10
CA LEU A 175 29.20 -4.30 -8.03
C LEU A 175 28.85 -3.56 -9.31
N LYS A 176 29.15 -4.16 -10.47
CA LYS A 176 28.69 -3.72 -11.80
C LYS A 176 28.04 -4.87 -12.54
N ALA A 177 27.02 -4.56 -13.34
CA ALA A 177 26.47 -5.47 -14.35
C ALA A 177 25.69 -4.70 -15.41
N SER A 178 25.45 -5.32 -16.55
CA SER A 178 24.56 -4.85 -17.60
C SER A 178 23.16 -5.40 -17.37
N VAL A 179 22.14 -4.54 -17.43
CA VAL A 179 20.73 -4.87 -17.16
C VAL A 179 19.86 -4.35 -18.30
N LYS A 180 18.87 -5.14 -18.71
CA LYS A 180 17.81 -4.80 -19.68
C LYS A 180 16.49 -5.32 -19.11
N ALA A 181 15.38 -4.61 -19.32
CA ALA A 181 14.08 -5.04 -18.82
C ALA A 181 12.96 -4.71 -19.81
N ASP A 182 12.03 -5.65 -19.94
CA ASP A 182 10.74 -5.46 -20.60
C ASP A 182 9.67 -5.61 -19.52
N VAL A 183 9.28 -4.49 -18.93
CA VAL A 183 8.36 -4.39 -17.79
C VAL A 183 7.37 -3.25 -18.02
N MET A 184 6.13 -3.46 -17.60
CA MET A 184 5.06 -2.46 -17.73
C MET A 184 4.30 -2.34 -16.39
N GLY A 185 3.94 -1.11 -16.03
CA GLY A 185 3.21 -0.79 -14.80
C GLY A 185 4.12 -0.55 -13.59
N ALA A 186 3.64 0.26 -12.67
CA ALA A 186 4.36 0.64 -11.45
C ALA A 186 4.69 -0.59 -10.58
N GLY A 187 5.87 -0.59 -9.99
CA GLY A 187 6.35 -1.69 -9.15
C GLY A 187 7.02 -2.86 -9.90
N ASN A 188 6.90 -2.90 -11.25
CA ASN A 188 7.59 -3.89 -12.08
C ASN A 188 8.91 -3.30 -12.55
N LYS A 189 10.05 -3.92 -12.17
CA LYS A 189 11.38 -3.34 -12.38
C LYS A 189 12.50 -4.37 -12.29
N ALA A 190 13.61 -4.13 -13.02
CA ALA A 190 14.84 -4.89 -12.90
C ALA A 190 15.90 -4.08 -12.14
N GLN A 191 16.67 -4.76 -11.29
CA GLN A 191 17.60 -4.13 -10.35
C GLN A 191 18.81 -5.02 -10.11
N LEU A 192 19.96 -4.43 -9.78
CA LEU A 192 21.03 -5.14 -9.06
C LEU A 192 20.77 -5.00 -7.55
N TRP A 193 21.42 -5.87 -6.78
CA TRP A 193 21.43 -5.74 -5.33
C TRP A 193 22.75 -6.23 -4.73
N MET A 194 23.14 -5.63 -3.60
CA MET A 194 24.32 -6.04 -2.84
C MET A 194 24.06 -5.84 -1.34
N ARG A 195 24.50 -6.83 -0.53
CA ARG A 195 24.38 -6.84 0.91
C ARG A 195 25.66 -7.33 1.57
N VAL A 196 26.09 -6.66 2.63
CA VAL A 196 27.21 -7.07 3.46
C VAL A 196 26.67 -7.54 4.81
N ASP A 197 26.91 -8.80 5.17
CA ASP A 197 26.47 -9.39 6.43
C ASP A 197 27.61 -9.38 7.47
N ARG A 198 27.28 -8.98 8.69
CA ARG A 198 28.20 -8.92 9.83
C ARG A 198 28.17 -10.21 10.65
N ALA A 199 29.16 -10.38 11.52
CA ALA A 199 29.32 -11.60 12.34
C ALA A 199 28.14 -11.82 13.33
N ASP A 200 27.48 -10.76 13.75
CA ASP A 200 26.30 -10.81 14.62
C ASP A 200 24.98 -11.05 13.87
N GLY A 201 25.04 -11.23 12.55
CA GLY A 201 23.87 -11.40 11.67
C GLY A 201 23.20 -10.10 11.26
N ALA A 202 23.69 -8.95 11.70
CA ALA A 202 23.18 -7.65 11.24
C ALA A 202 23.68 -7.33 9.82
N MET A 203 22.93 -6.48 9.10
CA MET A 203 23.36 -5.93 7.81
C MET A 203 24.32 -4.76 8.05
N GLY A 204 25.53 -4.86 7.51
CA GLY A 204 26.51 -3.78 7.51
C GLY A 204 26.31 -2.80 6.33
N PHE A 205 25.74 -3.28 5.23
CA PHE A 205 25.40 -2.49 4.05
C PHE A 205 24.30 -3.20 3.25
N PHE A 206 23.39 -2.43 2.66
CA PHE A 206 22.40 -2.94 1.70
C PHE A 206 22.02 -1.85 0.68
N ASP A 207 22.04 -2.23 -0.60
CA ASP A 207 21.51 -1.43 -1.69
C ASP A 207 20.90 -2.39 -2.73
N ASN A 208 19.69 -2.11 -3.17
CA ASN A 208 18.97 -2.88 -4.18
C ASN A 208 18.54 -2.03 -5.37
N MET A 209 19.13 -0.86 -5.56
CA MET A 209 18.79 0.09 -6.63
C MET A 209 17.29 0.43 -6.70
N SER A 210 16.57 0.43 -5.57
CA SER A 210 15.13 0.73 -5.55
C SER A 210 14.81 2.15 -6.02
N ASP A 211 15.76 3.07 -5.85
CA ASP A 211 15.72 4.47 -6.25
C ASP A 211 16.13 4.72 -7.71
N ARG A 212 16.78 3.75 -8.36
CA ARG A 212 17.32 3.86 -9.72
C ARG A 212 17.15 2.58 -10.55
N PRO A 213 15.96 1.97 -10.61
CA PRO A 213 15.73 0.70 -11.31
C PRO A 213 15.90 0.83 -12.82
N VAL A 214 15.98 -0.31 -13.49
CA VAL A 214 15.95 -0.39 -14.94
C VAL A 214 14.55 -0.77 -15.41
N LEU A 215 13.97 0.08 -16.28
CA LEU A 215 12.60 -0.03 -16.80
C LEU A 215 12.58 -0.03 -18.34
N THR A 216 13.73 -0.19 -18.99
CA THR A 216 13.89 -0.05 -20.44
C THR A 216 14.33 -1.35 -21.08
N ASP A 217 13.86 -1.60 -22.29
CA ASP A 217 14.27 -2.68 -23.18
C ASP A 217 15.65 -2.48 -23.82
N LYS A 218 16.37 -1.41 -23.43
CA LYS A 218 17.74 -1.13 -23.81
C LYS A 218 18.71 -1.52 -22.71
N TRP A 219 19.85 -2.11 -23.08
CA TRP A 219 20.91 -2.43 -22.16
C TRP A 219 21.46 -1.17 -21.45
N LYS A 220 21.50 -1.20 -20.14
CA LYS A 220 22.05 -0.17 -19.26
C LYS A 220 23.09 -0.79 -18.35
N ASP A 221 24.27 -0.16 -18.26
CA ASP A 221 25.29 -0.57 -17.30
C ASP A 221 24.97 0.08 -15.95
N CYS A 222 24.86 -0.74 -14.92
CA CYS A 222 24.46 -0.35 -13.56
C CYS A 222 25.58 -0.64 -12.58
N GLU A 223 25.65 0.16 -11.48
CA GLU A 223 26.62 -0.06 -10.42
C GLU A 223 26.06 0.23 -9.03
N ILE A 224 26.61 -0.49 -8.03
CA ILE A 224 26.36 -0.28 -6.60
C ILE A 224 27.73 -0.16 -5.93
N GLU A 225 27.94 0.89 -5.12
CA GLU A 225 29.12 1.02 -4.26
C GLU A 225 28.73 0.90 -2.79
N GLY A 226 29.48 0.13 -2.03
CA GLY A 226 29.23 -0.10 -0.61
C GLY A 226 30.51 -0.14 0.22
N HIS A 227 30.35 -0.16 1.53
CA HIS A 227 31.45 -0.32 2.48
C HIS A 227 31.36 -1.70 3.17
N VAL A 228 32.48 -2.40 3.27
CA VAL A 228 32.58 -3.68 3.96
C VAL A 228 32.93 -3.43 5.41
N ALA A 229 32.01 -3.70 6.33
CA ALA A 229 32.20 -3.50 7.76
C ALA A 229 33.44 -4.29 8.28
N ASP A 230 34.08 -3.81 9.35
CA ASP A 230 35.29 -4.41 9.91
C ASP A 230 35.07 -5.83 10.49
N ASP A 231 33.84 -6.19 10.78
CA ASP A 231 33.41 -7.51 11.26
C ASP A 231 32.56 -8.28 10.20
N ALA A 232 32.56 -7.83 8.94
CA ALA A 232 31.82 -8.49 7.86
C ALA A 232 32.29 -9.95 7.68
N VAL A 233 31.34 -10.83 7.35
CA VAL A 233 31.60 -12.27 7.10
C VAL A 233 31.32 -12.66 5.66
N LEU A 234 30.25 -12.09 5.05
CA LEU A 234 29.82 -12.42 3.69
C LEU A 234 29.38 -11.17 2.94
N ILE A 235 29.60 -11.14 1.63
CA ILE A 235 29.01 -10.18 0.71
C ILE A 235 28.14 -10.96 -0.25
N TYR A 236 26.82 -10.72 -0.22
CA TYR A 236 25.85 -11.22 -1.18
C TYR A 236 25.56 -10.17 -2.25
N PHE A 237 25.41 -10.61 -3.48
CA PHE A 237 25.07 -9.75 -4.60
C PHE A 237 24.33 -10.52 -5.69
N GLY A 238 23.70 -9.78 -6.61
CA GLY A 238 23.01 -10.39 -7.74
C GLY A 238 22.03 -9.47 -8.43
N ALA A 239 20.93 -10.07 -8.91
CA ALA A 239 19.89 -9.42 -9.69
C ALA A 239 18.52 -9.65 -9.10
N ILE A 240 17.60 -8.72 -9.38
CA ILE A 240 16.18 -8.81 -8.99
C ILE A 240 15.33 -8.42 -10.20
N LEU A 241 14.32 -9.24 -10.53
CA LEU A 241 13.14 -8.83 -11.26
C LEU A 241 11.99 -8.70 -10.25
N SER A 242 11.62 -7.49 -9.89
CA SER A 242 10.47 -7.22 -9.04
C SER A 242 9.19 -7.20 -9.87
N GLY A 243 8.14 -7.87 -9.38
CA GLY A 243 6.84 -7.92 -10.05
C GLY A 243 6.85 -8.73 -11.34
N ASN A 244 6.23 -8.20 -12.39
CA ASN A 244 5.94 -8.91 -13.64
C ASN A 244 6.79 -8.42 -14.79
N GLY A 245 7.11 -9.32 -15.73
CA GLY A 245 7.84 -9.01 -16.96
C GLY A 245 9.01 -9.91 -17.18
N ASP A 246 9.92 -9.41 -18.00
CA ASP A 246 11.15 -10.08 -18.42
C ASP A 246 12.35 -9.17 -18.14
N ALA A 247 13.45 -9.73 -17.64
CA ALA A 247 14.71 -9.00 -17.43
C ALA A 247 15.92 -9.83 -17.82
N TRP A 248 16.90 -9.16 -18.42
CA TRP A 248 18.15 -9.77 -18.86
C TRP A 248 19.32 -9.14 -18.13
N PHE A 249 20.26 -9.98 -17.72
CA PHE A 249 21.44 -9.60 -16.95
C PHE A 249 22.69 -10.22 -17.56
N ASP A 250 23.78 -9.44 -17.57
CA ASP A 250 25.04 -9.85 -18.15
C ASP A 250 26.22 -9.08 -17.52
N ASN A 251 27.45 -9.59 -17.69
CA ASN A 251 28.70 -8.90 -17.34
C ASN A 251 28.81 -8.49 -15.87
N PHE A 252 28.51 -9.38 -14.94
CA PHE A 252 28.71 -9.10 -13.51
C PHE A 252 30.20 -8.92 -13.19
N GLN A 253 30.52 -7.92 -12.41
CA GLN A 253 31.87 -7.65 -11.93
C GLN A 253 31.80 -7.14 -10.49
N VAL A 254 32.57 -7.76 -9.60
CA VAL A 254 32.82 -7.23 -8.26
C VAL A 254 34.25 -6.70 -8.22
N SER A 255 34.43 -5.53 -7.64
CA SER A 255 35.75 -4.89 -7.50
C SER A 255 35.91 -4.28 -6.12
N VAL A 256 37.13 -4.21 -5.62
CA VAL A 256 37.46 -3.65 -4.31
C VAL A 256 38.46 -2.52 -4.47
N LEU A 257 38.28 -1.43 -3.72
CA LEU A 257 39.16 -0.27 -3.75
C LEU A 257 40.42 -0.58 -2.94
N ASP A 258 41.59 -0.56 -3.60
CA ASP A 258 42.87 -0.74 -2.94
C ASP A 258 43.36 0.54 -2.22
N GLU A 259 44.44 0.43 -1.46
CA GLU A 259 45.06 1.54 -0.71
C GLU A 259 45.57 2.68 -1.63
N LYS A 260 45.74 2.41 -2.91
CA LYS A 260 46.16 3.39 -3.93
C LYS A 260 44.98 4.10 -4.59
N GLY A 261 43.73 3.77 -4.17
CA GLY A 261 42.54 4.32 -4.79
C GLY A 261 42.18 3.72 -6.15
N GLN A 262 42.68 2.51 -6.45
CA GLN A 262 42.38 1.79 -7.70
C GLN A 262 41.44 0.62 -7.44
N TRP A 263 40.44 0.45 -8.32
CA TRP A 263 39.51 -0.67 -8.25
C TRP A 263 40.17 -1.95 -8.79
N GLN A 264 40.31 -2.94 -7.93
CA GLN A 264 40.86 -4.27 -8.25
C GLN A 264 39.73 -5.27 -8.37
N PRO A 265 39.66 -6.09 -9.45
CA PRO A 265 38.62 -7.07 -9.63
C PRO A 265 38.75 -8.20 -8.61
N GLU A 266 37.60 -8.59 -8.03
CA GLU A 266 37.44 -9.78 -7.19
C GLU A 266 36.91 -10.93 -8.05
N LYS A 267 37.36 -12.15 -7.73
CA LYS A 267 36.94 -13.35 -8.46
C LYS A 267 35.52 -13.73 -8.07
N ILE A 268 34.62 -13.76 -9.02
CA ILE A 268 33.28 -14.33 -8.91
C ILE A 268 33.10 -15.46 -9.93
N ASN A 269 32.12 -16.34 -9.72
CA ASN A 269 31.92 -17.48 -10.56
C ASN A 269 30.90 -17.16 -11.67
N ASN A 270 31.21 -17.58 -12.92
CA ASN A 270 30.32 -17.44 -14.07
C ASN A 270 29.69 -16.03 -14.20
N PRO A 271 30.50 -14.98 -14.32
CA PRO A 271 30.03 -13.59 -14.27
C PRO A 271 29.22 -13.14 -15.51
N ASP A 272 29.45 -13.81 -16.63
CA ASP A 272 28.95 -13.57 -17.98
C ASP A 272 27.99 -14.66 -18.46
N PHE A 273 27.65 -15.61 -17.60
CA PHE A 273 26.79 -16.78 -17.87
C PHE A 273 27.24 -17.68 -19.01
N GLU A 274 28.50 -17.60 -19.44
CA GLU A 274 29.05 -18.45 -20.53
C GLU A 274 29.26 -19.90 -20.11
N GLU A 275 29.28 -20.19 -18.79
CA GLU A 275 29.37 -21.54 -18.27
C GLU A 275 27.99 -22.17 -18.07
N GLY A 276 27.73 -23.31 -18.74
CA GLY A 276 26.49 -24.07 -18.60
C GLY A 276 25.76 -24.26 -19.93
N ASP A 277 24.56 -24.80 -19.84
CA ASP A 277 23.70 -25.05 -21.01
C ASP A 277 22.66 -23.95 -21.15
N THR A 278 22.27 -23.59 -22.36
CA THR A 278 21.12 -22.77 -22.67
C THR A 278 19.82 -23.43 -22.17
N ASP A 279 18.80 -22.60 -21.88
CA ASP A 279 17.49 -23.02 -21.37
C ASP A 279 17.54 -23.72 -19.99
N LYS A 280 18.64 -23.53 -19.24
CA LYS A 280 18.82 -24.04 -17.88
C LYS A 280 19.20 -22.93 -16.91
N LYS A 281 19.02 -23.23 -15.62
CA LYS A 281 19.44 -22.33 -14.54
C LYS A 281 20.94 -22.02 -14.61
N PRO A 282 21.35 -20.78 -14.28
CA PRO A 282 22.76 -20.40 -14.34
C PRO A 282 23.60 -21.18 -13.34
N ARG A 283 24.74 -21.73 -13.78
CA ARG A 283 25.69 -22.41 -12.91
C ARG A 283 26.34 -21.45 -11.94
N SER A 284 26.60 -21.90 -10.73
CA SER A 284 27.24 -21.12 -9.65
C SER A 284 26.45 -19.97 -9.08
N TRP A 285 25.16 -19.81 -9.46
CA TRP A 285 24.23 -18.83 -8.94
C TRP A 285 23.03 -19.52 -8.28
N SER A 286 22.55 -18.96 -7.19
CA SER A 286 21.29 -19.38 -6.56
C SER A 286 20.11 -18.65 -7.21
N ALA A 287 19.11 -19.41 -7.67
CA ALA A 287 17.97 -18.94 -8.43
C ALA A 287 16.72 -19.76 -8.04
N GLN A 288 15.95 -19.32 -7.03
CA GLN A 288 14.90 -20.14 -6.41
C GLN A 288 13.64 -19.37 -5.97
N SER A 289 13.27 -18.26 -6.61
CA SER A 289 12.04 -17.55 -6.23
C SER A 289 10.81 -18.21 -6.85
N PRO A 290 9.79 -18.57 -6.08
CA PRO A 290 8.53 -19.10 -6.59
C PRO A 290 7.85 -18.14 -7.56
N GLY A 291 7.37 -18.67 -8.70
CA GLY A 291 6.69 -17.87 -9.73
C GLY A 291 7.62 -17.15 -10.70
N TYR A 292 8.92 -17.50 -10.70
CA TYR A 292 9.89 -17.00 -11.67
C TYR A 292 10.67 -18.13 -12.31
N VAL A 293 11.02 -17.93 -13.59
CA VAL A 293 11.89 -18.80 -14.38
C VAL A 293 13.24 -18.10 -14.56
N TYR A 294 14.31 -18.85 -14.50
CA TYR A 294 15.69 -18.39 -14.68
C TYR A 294 16.36 -19.25 -15.73
N GLU A 295 16.74 -18.65 -16.83
CA GLU A 295 17.28 -19.36 -17.99
C GLU A 295 18.50 -18.63 -18.55
N VAL A 296 19.56 -19.38 -18.83
CA VAL A 296 20.67 -18.89 -19.64
C VAL A 296 20.25 -18.98 -21.10
N GLN A 297 20.33 -17.88 -21.84
CA GLN A 297 19.92 -17.87 -23.26
C GLN A 297 20.96 -17.22 -24.17
N GLY A 298 20.92 -17.57 -25.46
CA GLY A 298 21.80 -17.02 -26.50
C GLY A 298 21.22 -15.85 -27.26
N GLU A 299 20.00 -15.42 -26.90
CA GLU A 299 19.34 -14.25 -27.48
C GLU A 299 19.45 -13.05 -26.53
N ASN A 300 19.36 -11.84 -27.07
CA ASN A 300 19.44 -10.61 -26.28
C ASN A 300 20.74 -10.43 -25.45
N THR A 301 21.86 -11.00 -25.86
CA THR A 301 23.14 -10.87 -25.14
C THR A 301 23.68 -9.44 -25.20
N ARG A 302 24.33 -8.99 -24.12
CA ARG A 302 25.08 -7.71 -24.09
C ARG A 302 26.49 -7.91 -24.65
N SER A 303 27.13 -9.01 -24.27
CA SER A 303 28.45 -9.44 -24.75
C SER A 303 28.52 -10.97 -24.81
N GLY A 304 29.57 -11.53 -25.39
CA GLY A 304 29.71 -12.97 -25.52
C GLY A 304 28.59 -13.62 -26.36
N VAL A 305 28.17 -14.80 -25.98
CA VAL A 305 27.13 -15.58 -26.67
C VAL A 305 25.96 -15.95 -25.77
N ARG A 306 25.99 -15.56 -24.47
CA ARG A 306 24.96 -15.90 -23.49
C ARG A 306 24.67 -14.73 -22.53
N CYS A 307 23.47 -14.71 -21.96
CA CYS A 307 23.09 -13.88 -20.84
C CYS A 307 22.07 -14.60 -19.95
N LEU A 308 21.84 -14.11 -18.75
CA LEU A 308 20.74 -14.56 -17.91
C LEU A 308 19.44 -13.88 -18.29
N HIS A 309 18.36 -14.65 -18.41
CA HIS A 309 17.00 -14.19 -18.51
C HIS A 309 16.22 -14.59 -17.24
N ILE A 310 15.61 -13.64 -16.58
CA ILE A 310 14.65 -13.86 -15.50
C ILE A 310 13.27 -13.43 -16.02
N LYS A 311 12.30 -14.33 -15.89
CA LYS A 311 10.93 -14.12 -16.38
C LYS A 311 9.90 -14.45 -15.30
N SER A 312 8.88 -13.62 -15.16
CA SER A 312 7.73 -13.94 -14.32
C SER A 312 6.87 -15.04 -14.97
N MET A 313 6.41 -16.01 -14.17
CA MET A 313 5.47 -17.03 -14.65
C MET A 313 4.08 -16.44 -14.73
N SER A 314 3.33 -16.80 -15.77
CA SER A 314 1.94 -16.40 -15.96
C SER A 314 1.06 -17.61 -16.28
N THR A 315 -0.25 -17.44 -16.04
CA THR A 315 -1.30 -18.35 -16.47
C THR A 315 -2.36 -17.57 -17.22
N VAL A 316 -3.08 -18.24 -18.12
CA VAL A 316 -4.18 -17.64 -18.89
C VAL A 316 -5.51 -18.00 -18.22
N TYR A 317 -6.33 -16.99 -17.97
CA TYR A 317 -7.71 -17.14 -17.52
C TYR A 317 -8.66 -16.66 -18.63
N SER A 318 -9.63 -17.49 -19.01
CA SER A 318 -10.58 -17.20 -20.09
C SER A 318 -12.06 -17.41 -19.68
N GLY A 319 -12.32 -17.66 -18.39
CA GLY A 319 -13.68 -17.78 -17.84
C GLY A 319 -14.33 -16.45 -17.53
N GLN A 320 -15.54 -16.48 -16.97
CA GLN A 320 -16.18 -15.34 -16.30
C GLN A 320 -16.04 -15.46 -14.79
N LEU A 321 -16.09 -14.33 -14.07
CA LEU A 321 -15.96 -14.31 -12.60
C LEU A 321 -17.30 -14.51 -11.89
N PHE A 322 -18.40 -14.09 -12.53
CA PHE A 322 -19.78 -14.18 -12.03
C PHE A 322 -20.77 -13.97 -13.20
N ASP A 323 -22.06 -14.23 -12.96
CA ASP A 323 -23.07 -14.28 -14.04
C ASP A 323 -23.45 -12.89 -14.61
N ALA A 324 -23.39 -11.84 -13.80
CA ALA A 324 -23.78 -10.50 -14.25
C ALA A 324 -22.78 -9.93 -15.27
N VAL A 325 -23.31 -9.41 -16.37
CA VAL A 325 -22.60 -8.74 -17.45
C VAL A 325 -23.37 -7.49 -17.86
N PRO A 326 -22.69 -6.42 -18.35
CA PRO A 326 -23.39 -5.29 -18.96
C PRO A 326 -24.23 -5.74 -20.16
N GLU A 327 -25.38 -5.10 -20.37
CA GLU A 327 -26.17 -5.36 -21.57
C GLU A 327 -25.38 -5.00 -22.84
N SER A 328 -25.68 -5.72 -23.95
CA SER A 328 -25.01 -5.43 -25.21
C SER A 328 -25.34 -4.02 -25.69
N GLY A 329 -24.31 -3.20 -25.87
CA GLY A 329 -24.48 -1.79 -26.26
C GLY A 329 -24.85 -0.86 -25.09
N GLU A 330 -24.77 -1.33 -23.86
CA GLU A 330 -24.99 -0.50 -22.67
C GLU A 330 -23.95 0.60 -22.56
N VAL A 331 -24.42 1.83 -22.30
CA VAL A 331 -23.62 3.06 -22.22
C VAL A 331 -23.91 3.78 -20.92
N ILE A 332 -22.88 4.27 -20.27
CA ILE A 332 -23.03 5.19 -19.13
C ILE A 332 -22.82 6.64 -19.58
N GLU A 333 -23.58 7.57 -19.00
CA GLU A 333 -23.38 9.01 -19.16
C GLU A 333 -22.93 9.58 -17.81
N LYS A 334 -21.82 10.33 -17.82
CA LYS A 334 -21.22 10.89 -16.61
C LYS A 334 -20.82 12.35 -16.80
N GLU A 335 -21.06 13.15 -15.75
CA GLU A 335 -20.52 14.50 -15.66
C GLU A 335 -19.04 14.44 -15.21
N LEU A 336 -18.18 15.09 -15.98
CA LEU A 336 -16.74 15.20 -15.64
C LEU A 336 -16.49 16.39 -14.73
N ASP A 337 -16.14 17.50 -15.31
CA ASP A 337 -15.99 18.82 -14.69
C ASP A 337 -15.93 19.88 -15.80
N ALA A 338 -15.87 21.17 -15.47
CA ALA A 338 -15.81 22.26 -16.44
C ALA A 338 -16.99 22.27 -17.45
N GLY A 339 -18.16 21.72 -17.07
CA GLY A 339 -19.32 21.60 -17.95
C GLY A 339 -19.24 20.49 -19.01
N LEU A 340 -18.24 19.62 -18.92
CA LEU A 340 -18.03 18.48 -19.80
C LEU A 340 -18.77 17.24 -19.27
N PHE A 341 -19.30 16.48 -20.23
CA PHE A 341 -19.92 15.16 -20.03
C PHE A 341 -19.19 14.12 -20.88
N CYS A 342 -19.29 12.87 -20.51
CA CYS A 342 -18.84 11.75 -21.32
C CYS A 342 -19.92 10.69 -21.44
N SER A 343 -19.91 9.99 -22.59
CA SER A 343 -20.71 8.80 -22.86
C SER A 343 -19.75 7.66 -23.16
N ILE A 344 -19.82 6.57 -22.40
CA ILE A 344 -18.83 5.48 -22.42
C ILE A 344 -19.55 4.14 -22.53
N PRO A 345 -19.26 3.32 -23.55
CA PRO A 345 -19.80 1.96 -23.64
C PRO A 345 -19.15 1.05 -22.60
N LEU A 346 -19.96 0.29 -21.87
CA LEU A 346 -19.53 -0.75 -20.92
C LEU A 346 -19.31 -2.10 -21.61
N SER A 347 -19.83 -2.27 -22.82
CA SER A 347 -19.60 -3.44 -23.64
C SER A 347 -19.30 -3.05 -25.08
N LEU A 348 -18.42 -3.81 -25.73
CA LEU A 348 -18.10 -3.68 -27.15
C LEU A 348 -18.24 -5.04 -27.82
N TYR A 349 -18.64 -5.02 -29.09
CA TYR A 349 -18.57 -6.22 -29.92
C TYR A 349 -17.12 -6.44 -30.39
N SER A 350 -16.80 -7.70 -30.63
CA SER A 350 -15.50 -8.09 -31.18
C SER A 350 -15.65 -9.13 -32.28
N LYS A 351 -14.69 -9.10 -33.20
CA LYS A 351 -14.53 -10.06 -34.27
C LYS A 351 -13.07 -10.46 -34.38
N GLU A 352 -12.79 -11.74 -34.53
CA GLU A 352 -11.42 -12.25 -34.70
C GLU A 352 -10.45 -11.76 -33.61
N ASN A 353 -10.88 -11.75 -32.35
CA ASN A 353 -10.17 -11.25 -31.18
C ASN A 353 -9.80 -9.75 -31.17
N ARG A 354 -10.48 -8.92 -31.97
CA ARG A 354 -10.34 -7.45 -31.95
C ARG A 354 -11.67 -6.81 -31.61
N THR A 355 -11.66 -5.84 -30.69
CA THR A 355 -12.84 -5.00 -30.41
C THR A 355 -13.15 -4.14 -31.60
N LEU A 356 -14.47 -3.97 -31.93
CA LEU A 356 -14.93 -3.13 -33.02
C LEU A 356 -14.98 -1.68 -32.55
N GLY A 357 -14.80 -0.74 -33.50
CA GLY A 357 -14.98 0.69 -33.25
C GLY A 357 -13.71 1.52 -33.31
N GLU A 358 -12.73 1.16 -34.16
CA GLU A 358 -11.54 1.99 -34.41
C GLU A 358 -11.93 3.45 -34.72
N ASN A 359 -11.17 4.39 -34.17
CA ASN A 359 -11.33 5.81 -34.39
C ASN A 359 -10.29 6.32 -35.39
N GLU A 360 -10.63 6.37 -36.68
CA GLU A 360 -9.73 6.81 -37.76
C GLU A 360 -9.14 8.22 -37.55
N ASN A 361 -9.84 9.10 -36.81
CA ASN A 361 -9.40 10.46 -36.52
C ASN A 361 -8.41 10.53 -35.37
N PHE A 362 -8.32 9.47 -34.53
CA PHE A 362 -7.47 9.41 -33.35
C PHE A 362 -6.80 8.04 -33.31
N PRO A 363 -5.75 7.79 -34.11
CA PRO A 363 -5.05 6.50 -34.14
C PRO A 363 -4.33 6.18 -32.84
N TYR A 364 -4.47 4.95 -32.36
CA TYR A 364 -3.80 4.47 -31.14
C TYR A 364 -2.28 4.55 -31.24
N GLU A 365 -1.71 4.16 -32.37
CA GLU A 365 -0.26 4.16 -32.59
C GLU A 365 0.36 5.55 -32.52
N GLU A 366 -0.41 6.60 -32.89
CA GLU A 366 0.05 7.98 -32.79
C GLU A 366 0.16 8.43 -31.32
N LEU A 367 -0.79 8.05 -30.48
CA LEU A 367 -0.73 8.31 -29.04
C LEU A 367 0.46 7.59 -28.40
N VAL A 368 0.63 6.29 -28.69
CA VAL A 368 1.75 5.48 -28.15
C VAL A 368 3.09 6.10 -28.58
N SER A 369 3.26 6.43 -29.86
CA SER A 369 4.48 7.06 -30.36
C SER A 369 4.78 8.40 -29.69
N LYS A 370 3.76 9.22 -29.40
CA LYS A 370 3.91 10.48 -28.65
C LYS A 370 4.30 10.26 -27.21
N MET A 371 3.76 9.22 -26.57
CA MET A 371 4.14 8.84 -25.20
C MET A 371 5.56 8.29 -25.15
N GLU A 372 5.97 7.44 -26.08
CA GLU A 372 7.34 6.91 -26.15
C GLU A 372 8.38 7.97 -26.45
N ALA A 373 8.05 8.97 -27.28
CA ALA A 373 8.91 10.11 -27.58
C ALA A 373 8.97 11.14 -26.44
N ASN A 374 8.08 11.03 -25.44
CA ASN A 374 8.06 11.96 -24.30
C ASN A 374 9.20 11.66 -23.33
N ASP A 375 9.95 12.69 -22.95
CA ASP A 375 10.86 12.60 -21.84
C ASP A 375 10.07 12.79 -20.54
N PHE A 376 9.87 11.70 -19.80
CA PHE A 376 9.19 11.75 -18.50
C PHE A 376 10.08 12.33 -17.39
N GLY A 377 11.37 12.48 -17.65
CA GLY A 377 12.34 13.00 -16.67
C GLY A 377 12.44 12.09 -15.44
N ASP A 378 12.43 12.72 -14.27
CA ASP A 378 12.40 12.01 -12.99
C ASP A 378 10.99 11.46 -12.71
N MET A 379 10.87 10.14 -12.63
CA MET A 379 9.62 9.43 -12.30
C MET A 379 9.42 9.26 -10.78
N THR A 380 10.04 10.13 -9.98
CA THR A 380 9.79 10.23 -8.53
C THR A 380 8.81 11.38 -8.21
N ALA A 381 8.37 11.46 -6.96
CA ALA A 381 7.48 12.54 -6.52
C ALA A 381 8.17 13.92 -6.40
N ASN A 382 9.45 14.05 -6.73
CA ASN A 382 10.07 15.36 -6.98
C ASN A 382 9.47 16.02 -8.24
N ASN A 383 8.96 15.20 -9.17
CA ASN A 383 8.26 15.68 -10.35
C ASN A 383 6.77 15.93 -10.03
N GLU A 384 6.30 17.16 -10.20
CA GLU A 384 4.92 17.58 -9.98
C GLU A 384 3.89 16.73 -10.77
N ASN A 385 4.20 16.37 -12.02
CA ASN A 385 3.27 15.59 -12.84
C ASN A 385 3.13 14.15 -12.29
N VAL A 386 4.18 13.59 -11.69
CA VAL A 386 4.12 12.29 -11.01
C VAL A 386 3.22 12.39 -9.78
N ARG A 387 3.40 13.41 -8.93
CA ARG A 387 2.53 13.62 -7.76
C ARG A 387 1.05 13.72 -8.13
N LEU A 388 0.72 14.50 -9.14
CA LEU A 388 -0.66 14.66 -9.60
C LEU A 388 -1.23 13.37 -10.22
N ALA A 389 -0.42 12.62 -10.96
CA ALA A 389 -0.81 11.32 -11.50
C ALA A 389 -1.08 10.32 -10.37
N ASP A 390 -0.24 10.27 -9.34
CA ASP A 390 -0.38 9.39 -8.18
C ASP A 390 -1.67 9.67 -7.41
N VAL A 391 -2.03 10.95 -7.23
CA VAL A 391 -3.32 11.34 -6.64
C VAL A 391 -4.48 10.83 -7.50
N ILE A 392 -4.42 11.04 -8.81
CA ILE A 392 -5.49 10.62 -9.75
C ILE A 392 -5.67 9.11 -9.75
N ILE A 393 -4.57 8.36 -9.80
CA ILE A 393 -4.61 6.90 -9.76
C ILE A 393 -5.21 6.41 -8.44
N SER A 394 -4.72 6.93 -7.31
CA SER A 394 -5.19 6.53 -5.98
C SER A 394 -6.67 6.86 -5.77
N TRP A 395 -7.07 8.08 -6.13
CA TRP A 395 -8.47 8.51 -6.01
C TRP A 395 -9.42 7.60 -6.79
N ASN A 396 -9.07 7.23 -8.03
CA ASN A 396 -9.91 6.37 -8.86
C ASN A 396 -10.00 4.93 -8.34
N ILE A 397 -8.91 4.38 -7.83
CA ILE A 397 -8.92 3.03 -7.23
C ILE A 397 -9.96 3.00 -6.09
N PHE A 398 -9.95 4.00 -5.22
CA PHE A 398 -10.89 4.05 -4.11
C PHE A 398 -12.29 4.42 -4.58
N GLN A 399 -12.47 5.41 -5.47
CA GLN A 399 -13.76 5.83 -6.02
C GLN A 399 -14.59 4.64 -6.53
N HIS A 400 -13.94 3.73 -7.25
CA HIS A 400 -14.64 2.64 -7.91
C HIS A 400 -14.66 1.33 -7.11
N PHE A 401 -13.74 1.13 -6.15
CA PHE A 401 -13.54 -0.20 -5.55
C PHE A 401 -13.48 -0.23 -4.03
N TYR A 402 -13.44 0.90 -3.31
CA TYR A 402 -13.39 0.91 -1.85
C TYR A 402 -14.76 0.50 -1.26
N PRO A 403 -14.86 -0.60 -0.47
CA PRO A 403 -16.15 -1.22 -0.16
C PRO A 403 -16.93 -0.59 1.00
N TYR A 404 -16.48 0.56 1.55
CA TYR A 404 -17.04 1.13 2.77
C TYR A 404 -17.48 2.59 2.67
N PHE A 405 -17.66 3.15 1.46
CA PHE A 405 -18.16 4.53 1.33
C PHE A 405 -19.59 4.73 1.82
N ASP A 406 -20.34 3.63 2.01
CA ASP A 406 -21.66 3.66 2.66
C ASP A 406 -21.57 3.75 4.20
N VAL A 407 -20.39 3.56 4.79
CA VAL A 407 -20.12 3.57 6.24
C VAL A 407 -19.27 4.77 6.65
N VAL A 408 -18.38 5.22 5.75
CA VAL A 408 -17.43 6.32 6.00
C VAL A 408 -18.02 7.64 5.51
N GLU A 409 -18.20 8.60 6.42
CA GLU A 409 -18.70 9.93 6.07
C GLU A 409 -17.57 10.79 5.46
N VAL A 410 -17.47 10.78 4.12
CA VAL A 410 -16.47 11.57 3.38
C VAL A 410 -17.03 12.03 2.04
N ASP A 411 -16.81 13.30 1.69
CA ASP A 411 -17.00 13.80 0.32
C ASP A 411 -15.76 13.50 -0.50
N TRP A 412 -15.75 12.33 -1.16
CA TRP A 412 -14.59 11.83 -1.92
C TRP A 412 -14.23 12.72 -3.11
N ASN A 413 -15.20 13.40 -3.73
CA ASN A 413 -14.96 14.40 -4.79
C ASN A 413 -14.27 15.68 -4.24
N LEU A 414 -14.60 16.09 -3.02
CA LEU A 414 -13.92 17.19 -2.37
C LEU A 414 -12.48 16.80 -2.01
N GLU A 415 -12.26 15.57 -1.57
CA GLU A 415 -10.91 15.07 -1.25
C GLU A 415 -10.01 15.02 -2.49
N LEU A 416 -10.53 14.70 -3.69
CA LEU A 416 -9.76 14.86 -4.93
C LEU A 416 -9.26 16.29 -5.12
N THR A 417 -10.16 17.27 -4.92
CA THR A 417 -9.84 18.69 -5.06
C THR A 417 -8.75 19.13 -4.07
N ASN A 418 -8.91 18.73 -2.80
CA ASN A 418 -7.98 19.10 -1.72
C ASN A 418 -6.60 18.49 -1.95
N THR A 419 -6.56 17.20 -2.25
CA THR A 419 -5.31 16.46 -2.45
C THR A 419 -4.56 16.94 -3.69
N LEU A 420 -5.25 17.27 -4.81
CA LEU A 420 -4.62 17.86 -5.98
C LEU A 420 -3.99 19.24 -5.66
N ARG A 421 -4.64 20.07 -4.83
CA ARG A 421 -4.06 21.36 -4.41
C ARG A 421 -2.83 21.17 -3.53
N GLU A 422 -2.87 20.23 -2.60
CA GLU A 422 -1.72 19.89 -1.77
C GLU A 422 -0.56 19.39 -2.63
N ALA A 423 -0.81 18.41 -3.52
CA ALA A 423 0.19 17.86 -4.42
C ALA A 423 0.83 18.89 -5.38
N LEU A 424 0.09 19.94 -5.76
CA LEU A 424 0.65 21.09 -6.51
C LEU A 424 1.59 21.94 -5.64
N SER A 425 1.33 22.05 -4.34
CA SER A 425 2.16 22.84 -3.41
C SER A 425 3.36 22.07 -2.88
N ASP A 426 3.31 20.74 -2.87
CA ASP A 426 4.40 19.90 -2.42
C ASP A 426 5.64 20.08 -3.30
N THR A 427 6.82 20.08 -2.69
CA THR A 427 8.10 20.33 -3.37
C THR A 427 9.01 19.12 -3.40
N ASN A 428 8.73 18.09 -2.62
CA ASN A 428 9.57 16.91 -2.45
C ASN A 428 8.75 15.67 -2.07
N GLU A 429 9.40 14.50 -2.07
CA GLU A 429 8.80 13.20 -1.76
C GLU A 429 8.26 13.10 -0.32
N GLU A 430 8.88 13.79 0.65
CA GLU A 430 8.44 13.73 2.05
C GLU A 430 7.12 14.50 2.24
N GLU A 431 6.99 15.70 1.69
CA GLU A 431 5.74 16.47 1.73
C GLU A 431 4.62 15.69 1.05
N PHE A 432 4.88 15.13 -0.13
CA PHE A 432 3.90 14.36 -0.87
C PHE A 432 3.53 13.04 -0.17
N PHE A 433 4.46 12.39 0.54
CA PHE A 433 4.14 11.24 1.39
C PHE A 433 3.05 11.57 2.41
N TYR A 434 3.12 12.74 3.06
CA TYR A 434 2.10 13.17 4.00
C TYR A 434 0.79 13.55 3.31
N THR A 435 0.82 14.13 2.12
CA THR A 435 -0.37 14.40 1.30
C THR A 435 -1.10 13.11 0.94
N LEU A 436 -0.41 12.07 0.46
CA LEU A 436 -1.00 10.75 0.22
C LEU A 436 -1.49 10.08 1.50
N SER A 437 -0.75 10.23 2.61
CA SER A 437 -1.17 9.66 3.90
C SER A 437 -2.47 10.29 4.40
N ARG A 438 -2.68 11.60 4.24
CA ARG A 438 -3.95 12.28 4.54
C ARG A 438 -5.09 11.76 3.66
N LEU A 439 -4.86 11.61 2.35
CA LEU A 439 -5.87 11.04 1.45
C LEU A 439 -6.30 9.64 1.90
N VAL A 440 -5.33 8.75 2.19
CA VAL A 440 -5.60 7.39 2.66
C VAL A 440 -6.27 7.38 4.03
N ALA A 441 -5.93 8.34 4.92
CA ALA A 441 -6.56 8.47 6.23
C ALA A 441 -8.07 8.75 6.15
N LYS A 442 -8.54 9.41 5.06
CA LYS A 442 -9.96 9.68 4.82
C LYS A 442 -10.80 8.42 4.57
N LEU A 443 -10.17 7.32 4.18
CA LEU A 443 -10.85 6.02 4.05
C LEU A 443 -11.26 5.43 5.40
N GLN A 444 -10.66 5.85 6.49
CA GLN A 444 -10.89 5.30 7.84
C GLN A 444 -10.73 3.76 7.88
N ASP A 445 -9.80 3.24 7.09
CA ASP A 445 -9.45 1.81 6.97
C ASP A 445 -8.18 1.53 7.77
N GLY A 446 -8.23 0.71 8.82
CA GLY A 446 -7.05 0.40 9.63
C GLY A 446 -5.93 -0.32 8.89
N HIS A 447 -6.20 -0.94 7.74
CA HIS A 447 -5.18 -1.42 6.81
C HIS A 447 -4.63 -0.32 5.90
N GLY A 448 -5.35 0.82 5.76
CA GLY A 448 -4.94 1.95 4.94
C GLY A 448 -3.59 2.51 5.38
N ASN A 449 -2.58 2.35 4.54
CA ASN A 449 -1.23 2.82 4.85
C ASN A 449 -0.45 3.13 3.57
N VAL A 450 0.40 4.14 3.64
CA VAL A 450 1.35 4.51 2.60
C VAL A 450 2.74 4.08 3.03
N TYR A 451 3.48 3.40 2.17
CA TYR A 451 4.86 3.00 2.38
C TYR A 451 5.74 3.66 1.32
N HIS A 452 6.82 4.27 1.75
CA HIS A 452 7.82 4.88 0.89
C HIS A 452 9.16 4.95 1.63
N ARG A 453 10.26 5.03 0.89
CA ARG A 453 11.63 5.12 1.43
C ARG A 453 11.88 6.29 2.39
N VAL A 454 11.14 7.39 2.29
CA VAL A 454 11.24 8.54 3.21
C VAL A 454 11.06 8.15 4.69
N LEU A 455 10.42 7.00 4.98
CA LEU A 455 10.27 6.48 6.34
C LEU A 455 11.56 5.88 6.90
N GLU A 456 12.50 5.45 6.06
CA GLU A 456 13.78 4.85 6.46
C GLU A 456 14.70 5.87 7.14
N GLU A 457 14.48 7.15 6.91
CA GLU A 457 15.21 8.25 7.53
C GLU A 457 14.67 8.64 8.92
N LYS A 458 13.63 7.97 9.40
CA LYS A 458 13.00 8.26 10.69
C LYS A 458 13.52 7.33 11.79
N ALA A 459 13.60 7.86 12.99
CA ALA A 459 13.94 7.11 14.20
C ALA A 459 13.07 7.58 15.37
N GLY A 460 12.94 6.74 16.38
CA GLY A 460 12.17 6.99 17.60
C GLY A 460 13.02 7.32 18.81
N LEU A 461 12.35 7.36 19.95
CA LEU A 461 12.91 7.56 21.27
C LEU A 461 13.03 6.22 22.05
N PRO A 462 13.89 6.11 23.06
CA PRO A 462 14.10 4.88 23.84
C PRO A 462 12.97 4.63 24.85
N ILE A 463 11.74 4.96 24.50
CA ILE A 463 10.56 4.80 25.35
C ILE A 463 9.41 4.15 24.61
N LYS A 464 8.59 3.41 25.33
CA LYS A 464 7.25 3.01 24.93
C LYS A 464 6.24 3.78 25.77
N VAL A 465 5.20 4.29 25.14
CA VAL A 465 4.14 5.02 25.80
C VAL A 465 2.78 4.39 25.55
N ASP A 466 1.83 4.69 26.44
CA ASP A 466 0.42 4.32 26.30
C ASP A 466 -0.47 5.49 26.70
N TRP A 467 -1.75 5.46 26.28
CA TRP A 467 -2.77 6.43 26.64
C TRP A 467 -3.56 5.93 27.85
N VAL A 468 -3.27 6.48 29.02
CA VAL A 468 -3.82 6.03 30.29
C VAL A 468 -4.30 7.20 31.11
N GLU A 469 -5.56 7.18 31.58
CA GLU A 469 -6.17 8.23 32.37
C GLU A 469 -6.02 9.62 31.72
N ASP A 470 -6.27 9.67 30.38
CA ASP A 470 -6.16 10.86 29.51
C ASP A 470 -4.76 11.50 29.52
N ARG A 471 -3.72 10.69 29.63
CA ARG A 471 -2.30 11.08 29.62
C ARG A 471 -1.45 10.15 28.76
N VAL A 472 -0.38 10.68 28.21
CA VAL A 472 0.70 9.89 27.60
C VAL A 472 1.64 9.43 28.70
N VAL A 473 1.68 8.14 28.96
CA VAL A 473 2.39 7.52 30.09
C VAL A 473 3.47 6.57 29.59
N VAL A 474 4.69 6.68 30.12
CA VAL A 474 5.79 5.77 29.81
C VAL A 474 5.51 4.39 30.41
N THR A 475 5.46 3.35 29.57
CA THR A 475 5.23 1.96 30.00
C THR A 475 6.50 1.12 29.99
N ALA A 476 7.50 1.48 29.18
CA ALA A 476 8.83 0.89 29.18
C ALA A 476 9.88 1.91 28.70
N SER A 477 11.13 1.72 29.12
CA SER A 477 12.27 2.56 28.71
C SER A 477 13.55 1.72 28.63
N GLU A 478 14.39 2.00 27.62
CA GLU A 478 15.79 1.56 27.55
C GLU A 478 16.77 2.63 28.05
N ASP A 479 16.25 3.78 28.49
CA ASP A 479 17.01 4.86 29.13
C ASP A 479 16.44 5.15 30.54
N PRO A 480 16.75 4.32 31.52
CA PRO A 480 16.20 4.44 32.88
C PRO A 480 16.72 5.67 33.66
N ASP A 481 17.79 6.30 33.18
CA ASP A 481 18.32 7.51 33.79
C ASP A 481 17.38 8.71 33.52
N HIS A 482 16.78 8.76 32.32
CA HIS A 482 15.87 9.82 31.96
C HIS A 482 14.39 9.45 32.13
N PHE A 483 13.99 8.19 31.87
CA PHE A 483 12.58 7.78 31.90
C PHE A 483 12.33 6.56 32.79
N GLN A 484 11.25 6.63 33.53
CA GLN A 484 10.77 5.53 34.41
C GLN A 484 9.31 5.18 34.05
N ARG A 485 8.91 3.94 34.34
CA ARG A 485 7.50 3.53 34.24
C ARG A 485 6.62 4.44 35.07
N GLY A 486 5.50 4.89 34.46
CA GLY A 486 4.58 5.82 35.10
C GLY A 486 4.93 7.30 34.95
N ASP A 487 6.06 7.64 34.32
CA ASP A 487 6.31 9.03 33.91
C ASP A 487 5.25 9.50 32.92
N ILE A 488 4.77 10.72 33.10
CA ILE A 488 3.78 11.32 32.21
C ILE A 488 4.51 12.30 31.30
N ILE A 489 4.37 12.13 30.00
CA ILE A 489 4.87 13.10 29.03
C ILE A 489 3.85 14.23 28.93
N LEU A 490 4.27 15.43 29.28
CA LEU A 490 3.44 16.64 29.22
C LEU A 490 3.50 17.27 27.83
N GLU A 491 4.74 17.43 27.33
CA GLU A 491 4.99 18.10 26.05
C GLU A 491 6.11 17.39 25.30
N ILE A 492 6.07 17.49 23.99
CA ILE A 492 7.14 17.15 23.05
C ILE A 492 7.29 18.28 22.02
N GLU A 493 8.52 18.82 21.89
CA GLU A 493 8.84 19.91 20.94
C GLU A 493 7.91 21.14 21.07
N GLY A 494 7.53 21.49 22.30
CA GLY A 494 6.67 22.63 22.59
C GLY A 494 5.18 22.43 22.30
N LYS A 495 4.77 21.22 21.91
CA LYS A 495 3.36 20.82 21.79
C LYS A 495 2.97 19.94 22.97
N THR A 496 1.74 20.04 23.44
CA THR A 496 1.21 19.08 24.41
C THR A 496 1.32 17.65 23.84
N ALA A 497 1.58 16.66 24.68
CA ALA A 497 1.69 15.28 24.24
C ALA A 497 0.41 14.78 23.54
N GLU A 498 -0.77 15.18 24.01
CA GLU A 498 -2.04 14.90 23.33
C GLU A 498 -2.11 15.60 21.96
N GLY A 499 -1.72 16.88 21.85
CA GLY A 499 -1.67 17.61 20.60
C GLY A 499 -0.76 16.93 19.57
N ALA A 500 0.40 16.42 20.00
CA ALA A 500 1.30 15.66 19.13
C ALA A 500 0.69 14.32 18.66
N LEU A 501 -0.11 13.66 19.50
CA LEU A 501 -0.86 12.46 19.08
C LEU A 501 -1.94 12.81 18.06
N LEU A 502 -2.72 13.87 18.27
CA LEU A 502 -3.77 14.32 17.35
C LEU A 502 -3.19 14.70 15.98
N ASP A 503 -2.04 15.41 15.96
CA ASP A 503 -1.33 15.71 14.71
C ASP A 503 -0.90 14.42 13.98
N ALA A 504 -0.41 13.41 14.72
CA ALA A 504 -0.03 12.14 14.12
C ALA A 504 -1.25 11.34 13.61
N GLU A 505 -2.39 11.40 14.30
CA GLU A 505 -3.63 10.72 13.92
C GLU A 505 -4.22 11.24 12.60
N GLU A 506 -3.87 12.46 12.18
CA GLU A 506 -4.27 13.02 10.88
C GLU A 506 -3.79 12.19 9.69
N PHE A 507 -2.63 11.55 9.83
CA PHE A 507 -1.99 10.74 8.78
C PHE A 507 -2.25 9.24 8.93
N ILE A 508 -3.07 8.84 9.89
CA ILE A 508 -3.37 7.42 10.17
C ILE A 508 -4.81 7.12 9.77
N SER A 509 -4.98 6.09 8.94
CA SER A 509 -6.29 5.58 8.56
C SER A 509 -6.80 4.57 9.60
N GLY A 510 -8.13 4.55 9.83
CA GLY A 510 -8.80 3.60 10.73
C GLY A 510 -9.74 4.24 11.72
N SER A 511 -10.25 3.41 12.63
CA SER A 511 -11.10 3.81 13.74
C SER A 511 -10.35 4.69 14.76
N PRO A 512 -11.02 5.45 15.63
CA PRO A 512 -10.37 6.25 16.67
C PRO A 512 -9.43 5.44 17.57
N GLN A 513 -9.83 4.24 18.01
CA GLN A 513 -9.00 3.38 18.85
C GLN A 513 -7.75 2.89 18.13
N TRP A 514 -7.85 2.56 16.83
CA TRP A 514 -6.71 2.18 16.02
C TRP A 514 -5.77 3.34 15.75
N LYS A 515 -6.29 4.52 15.39
CA LYS A 515 -5.50 5.74 15.18
C LYS A 515 -4.66 6.07 16.42
N ARG A 516 -5.29 6.08 17.60
CA ARG A 516 -4.61 6.31 18.88
C ARG A 516 -3.50 5.29 19.11
N CYS A 517 -3.76 4.02 18.89
CA CYS A 517 -2.78 2.94 19.04
C CYS A 517 -1.55 3.15 18.11
N LYS A 518 -1.78 3.49 16.85
CA LYS A 518 -0.71 3.73 15.88
C LYS A 518 0.07 5.01 16.17
N ALA A 519 -0.60 6.07 16.61
CA ALA A 519 0.03 7.32 17.00
C ALA A 519 0.95 7.14 18.21
N LEU A 520 0.51 6.37 19.22
CA LEU A 520 1.35 6.01 20.38
C LEU A 520 2.59 5.20 19.97
N ASN A 521 2.45 4.25 19.06
CA ASN A 521 3.58 3.47 18.55
C ASN A 521 4.62 4.31 17.78
N ARG A 522 4.20 5.45 17.25
CA ARG A 522 5.06 6.42 16.53
C ARG A 522 5.35 7.68 17.34
N PHE A 523 5.00 7.69 18.63
CA PHE A 523 5.21 8.85 19.48
C PHE A 523 6.70 9.20 19.57
N GLY A 524 7.03 10.44 19.28
CA GLY A 524 8.42 10.92 19.28
C GLY A 524 9.23 10.54 18.02
N TYR A 525 8.66 9.85 17.02
CA TYR A 525 9.34 9.61 15.75
C TYR A 525 9.63 10.92 15.01
N GLY A 526 10.82 11.01 14.43
CA GLY A 526 11.26 12.15 13.64
C GLY A 526 12.50 11.81 12.84
N LYS A 527 13.14 12.83 12.24
CA LYS A 527 14.36 12.63 11.47
C LYS A 527 15.44 12.01 12.34
N ARG A 528 16.11 10.98 11.83
CA ARG A 528 17.24 10.31 12.53
C ARG A 528 18.28 11.34 12.98
N GLU A 529 18.86 11.16 14.14
CA GLU A 529 19.84 12.05 14.77
C GLU A 529 19.32 13.47 15.11
N SER A 530 18.03 13.76 14.87
CA SER A 530 17.46 15.03 15.32
C SER A 530 17.21 15.04 16.84
N LEU A 531 17.37 16.20 17.45
CA LEU A 531 17.13 16.41 18.89
C LEU A 531 15.62 16.42 19.16
N ALA A 532 15.17 15.69 20.17
CA ALA A 532 13.83 15.76 20.74
C ALA A 532 13.90 16.41 22.12
N LYS A 533 12.97 17.35 22.40
CA LYS A 533 12.78 17.98 23.72
C LYS A 533 11.45 17.54 24.31
N LEU A 534 11.47 17.00 25.51
CA LEU A 534 10.29 16.53 26.22
C LEU A 534 10.17 17.22 27.59
N ALA A 535 8.95 17.59 27.96
CA ALA A 535 8.61 17.93 29.35
C ALA A 535 7.95 16.70 30.00
N VAL A 536 8.51 16.24 31.09
CA VAL A 536 8.14 14.99 31.78
C VAL A 536 7.70 15.29 33.20
N LEU A 537 6.66 14.62 33.69
CA LEU A 537 6.19 14.68 35.07
C LEU A 537 6.39 13.32 35.73
N ARG A 538 7.25 13.26 36.77
CA ARG A 538 7.43 12.10 37.63
C ARG A 538 6.89 12.40 39.02
N GLY A 539 5.83 11.73 39.40
CA GLY A 539 5.10 12.03 40.61
C GLY A 539 4.57 13.48 40.64
N LYS A 540 5.23 14.37 41.37
CA LYS A 540 4.86 15.82 41.42
C LYS A 540 5.96 16.72 40.84
N GLN A 541 7.04 16.18 40.35
CA GLN A 541 8.19 16.91 39.86
C GLN A 541 8.18 16.92 38.31
N ALA A 542 8.14 18.10 37.73
CA ALA A 542 8.32 18.30 36.30
C ALA A 542 9.81 18.58 36.01
N PHE A 543 10.29 18.05 34.87
CA PHE A 543 11.66 18.26 34.39
C PHE A 543 11.70 18.14 32.87
N GLU A 544 12.75 18.65 32.25
CA GLU A 544 12.96 18.57 30.82
C GLU A 544 13.99 17.49 30.47
N VAL A 545 13.80 16.84 29.32
CA VAL A 545 14.73 15.85 28.75
C VAL A 545 15.00 16.23 27.30
N GLU A 546 16.27 16.25 26.93
CA GLU A 546 16.71 16.42 25.53
C GLU A 546 17.52 15.20 25.12
N LEU A 547 17.15 14.54 24.02
CA LEU A 547 17.88 13.38 23.48
C LEU A 547 17.73 13.26 21.97
N ASN A 548 18.70 12.59 21.33
CA ASN A 548 18.66 12.33 19.89
C ASN A 548 17.75 11.14 19.55
N ARG A 549 17.06 11.25 18.42
CA ARG A 549 16.29 10.13 17.84
C ARG A 549 17.24 9.13 17.20
N SER A 550 17.42 7.99 17.82
CA SER A 550 18.36 6.95 17.38
C SER A 550 17.75 5.55 17.39
N PHE A 551 16.54 5.38 17.94
CA PHE A 551 15.88 4.08 18.03
C PHE A 551 15.20 3.67 16.74
N GLU A 552 15.68 2.56 16.15
CA GLU A 552 15.15 2.00 14.90
C GLU A 552 13.98 1.05 15.13
N LYS A 553 13.90 0.43 16.31
CA LYS A 553 12.87 -0.55 16.64
C LYS A 553 11.91 0.00 17.69
N MET A 554 10.62 -0.33 17.55
CA MET A 554 9.66 -0.05 18.60
C MET A 554 10.01 -0.88 19.84
N LEU A 555 10.09 -0.21 21.00
CA LEU A 555 10.32 -0.87 22.28
C LEU A 555 9.10 -1.73 22.67
N ALA A 556 9.34 -2.94 23.13
CA ALA A 556 8.32 -3.83 23.67
C ALA A 556 8.27 -3.74 25.21
N GLU A 557 7.11 -3.96 25.80
CA GLU A 557 7.01 -4.21 27.23
C GLU A 557 7.59 -5.60 27.55
N PRO A 558 8.06 -5.85 28.79
CA PRO A 558 8.54 -7.16 29.19
C PRO A 558 7.50 -8.25 28.92
N GLU A 559 7.92 -9.31 28.25
CA GLU A 559 7.06 -10.39 27.82
C GLU A 559 6.88 -11.44 28.91
N ARG A 560 5.67 -12.00 28.99
CA ARG A 560 5.37 -13.20 29.79
C ARG A 560 5.72 -14.46 28.99
N PRO A 561 5.86 -15.65 29.64
CA PRO A 561 5.93 -16.91 28.91
C PRO A 561 4.72 -17.08 27.97
N LYS A 562 4.97 -17.65 26.78
CA LYS A 562 3.92 -17.84 25.78
C LYS A 562 2.73 -18.66 26.26
N ILE A 563 3.02 -19.71 27.07
CA ILE A 563 2.02 -20.56 27.73
C ILE A 563 2.51 -20.74 29.16
N GLU A 564 1.67 -20.37 30.13
CA GLU A 564 2.00 -20.38 31.56
C GLU A 564 0.89 -21.05 32.35
N ALA A 565 1.25 -22.02 33.22
CA ALA A 565 0.34 -22.58 34.20
C ALA A 565 0.35 -21.63 35.44
N LEU A 566 -0.79 -21.06 35.72
CA LEU A 566 -1.03 -20.18 36.85
C LEU A 566 -1.59 -20.98 38.06
N GLU A 567 -1.79 -20.31 39.17
CA GLU A 567 -2.42 -20.92 40.34
C GLU A 567 -3.84 -21.41 40.04
N ASN A 568 -4.32 -22.33 40.87
CA ASN A 568 -5.68 -22.89 40.81
C ASN A 568 -6.07 -23.59 39.49
N ASN A 569 -5.09 -24.19 38.78
CA ASN A 569 -5.29 -24.87 37.49
C ASN A 569 -5.85 -23.93 36.41
N ILE A 570 -5.38 -22.69 36.36
CA ILE A 570 -5.67 -21.72 35.31
C ILE A 570 -4.47 -21.66 34.37
N TYR A 571 -4.72 -21.54 33.07
CA TYR A 571 -3.68 -21.38 32.06
C TYR A 571 -3.79 -20.03 31.37
N TYR A 572 -2.63 -19.38 31.15
CA TYR A 572 -2.47 -18.22 30.31
C TYR A 572 -1.81 -18.66 28.99
N VAL A 573 -2.36 -18.20 27.86
CA VAL A 573 -1.84 -18.47 26.51
C VAL A 573 -1.77 -17.17 25.71
N ASN A 574 -0.55 -16.73 25.37
CA ASN A 574 -0.34 -15.59 24.50
C ASN A 574 -0.47 -16.02 23.04
N LEU A 575 -1.57 -15.68 22.37
CA LEU A 575 -1.86 -16.06 21.00
C LEU A 575 -0.99 -15.32 19.97
N ASP A 576 -0.43 -14.17 20.34
CA ASP A 576 0.48 -13.39 19.49
C ASP A 576 1.87 -14.07 19.39
N GLN A 577 2.25 -14.86 20.39
CA GLN A 577 3.57 -15.49 20.47
C GLN A 577 3.55 -17.00 20.29
N ALA A 578 2.49 -17.68 20.74
CA ALA A 578 2.39 -19.15 20.71
C ALA A 578 1.84 -19.63 19.36
N PRO A 579 2.65 -20.29 18.52
CA PRO A 579 2.14 -20.91 17.31
C PRO A 579 1.28 -22.13 17.63
N TRP A 580 0.48 -22.57 16.67
CA TRP A 580 -0.46 -23.67 16.88
C TRP A 580 0.17 -24.96 17.40
N ASN A 581 1.36 -25.34 16.92
CA ASN A 581 2.03 -26.56 17.38
C ASN A 581 2.40 -26.55 18.87
N GLU A 582 2.75 -25.39 19.43
CA GLU A 582 3.04 -25.24 20.86
C GLU A 582 1.74 -25.33 21.70
N ILE A 583 0.65 -24.72 21.22
CA ILE A 583 -0.67 -24.80 21.86
C ILE A 583 -1.24 -26.24 21.79
N ALA A 584 -1.14 -26.88 20.63
CA ALA A 584 -1.61 -28.24 20.42
C ALA A 584 -0.89 -29.26 21.33
N ALA A 585 0.39 -29.06 21.62
CA ALA A 585 1.14 -29.90 22.54
C ALA A 585 0.64 -29.81 24.01
N ARG A 586 -0.15 -28.79 24.34
CA ARG A 586 -0.72 -28.57 25.67
C ARG A 586 -2.25 -28.66 25.69
N ILE A 587 -2.86 -29.17 24.61
CA ILE A 587 -4.32 -29.13 24.45
C ILE A 587 -5.06 -29.92 25.53
N ASP A 588 -4.50 -31.07 26.00
CA ASP A 588 -5.08 -31.88 27.07
C ASP A 588 -5.02 -31.12 28.42
N ASP A 589 -3.96 -30.40 28.69
CA ASP A 589 -3.82 -29.56 29.87
C ASP A 589 -4.89 -28.45 29.84
N LEU A 590 -5.01 -27.76 28.71
CA LEU A 590 -6.00 -26.69 28.53
C LEU A 590 -7.43 -27.20 28.62
N ALA A 591 -7.72 -28.39 28.10
CA ALA A 591 -9.05 -29.01 28.18
C ALA A 591 -9.46 -29.37 29.61
N ASN A 592 -8.49 -29.75 30.44
CA ASN A 592 -8.72 -30.13 31.85
C ASN A 592 -8.51 -28.94 32.82
N ALA A 593 -8.20 -27.75 32.30
CA ALA A 593 -8.02 -26.56 33.12
C ALA A 593 -9.35 -26.11 33.75
N ARG A 594 -9.28 -25.52 34.94
CA ARG A 594 -10.41 -24.81 35.55
C ARG A 594 -10.78 -23.56 34.79
N GLY A 595 -9.78 -22.87 34.25
CA GLY A 595 -9.93 -21.67 33.43
C GLY A 595 -8.77 -21.49 32.47
N VAL A 596 -9.08 -20.90 31.30
CA VAL A 596 -8.07 -20.55 30.27
C VAL A 596 -8.22 -19.09 29.87
N ILE A 597 -7.09 -18.36 29.89
CA ILE A 597 -7.00 -16.98 29.46
C ILE A 597 -6.19 -16.93 28.17
N PHE A 598 -6.79 -16.49 27.10
CA PHE A 598 -6.15 -16.25 25.81
C PHE A 598 -5.85 -14.76 25.65
N ASP A 599 -4.59 -14.40 25.52
CA ASP A 599 -4.19 -13.01 25.26
C ASP A 599 -4.12 -12.75 23.75
N LEU A 600 -4.97 -11.84 23.29
CA LEU A 600 -5.13 -11.46 21.90
C LEU A 600 -4.97 -9.94 21.72
N ARG A 601 -4.10 -9.31 22.49
CA ARG A 601 -3.78 -7.88 22.39
C ARG A 601 -2.83 -7.53 21.25
N GLY A 602 -2.62 -8.44 20.30
CA GLY A 602 -1.77 -8.29 19.13
C GLY A 602 -2.29 -9.04 17.93
N TYR A 603 -1.41 -9.72 17.19
CA TYR A 603 -1.75 -10.43 15.95
C TYR A 603 -1.47 -11.94 16.09
N PRO A 604 -2.52 -12.81 16.10
CA PRO A 604 -2.38 -14.25 16.37
C PRO A 604 -1.40 -14.95 15.41
N LYS A 605 -0.64 -15.91 15.92
CA LYS A 605 0.41 -16.62 15.20
C LYS A 605 -0.07 -17.89 14.52
N GLY A 606 -1.09 -17.77 13.65
CA GLY A 606 -1.63 -18.91 12.88
C GLY A 606 -2.28 -19.99 13.75
N ASN A 607 -2.97 -19.64 14.84
CA ASN A 607 -3.42 -20.55 15.90
C ASN A 607 -4.94 -20.58 16.09
N HIS A 608 -5.72 -20.10 15.12
CA HIS A 608 -7.20 -20.10 15.18
C HIS A 608 -7.82 -21.49 15.33
N GLN A 609 -7.05 -22.56 15.13
CA GLN A 609 -7.47 -23.94 15.36
C GLN A 609 -7.96 -24.20 16.79
N ILE A 610 -7.52 -23.38 17.76
CA ILE A 610 -7.99 -23.48 19.16
C ILE A 610 -9.50 -23.26 19.27
N ILE A 611 -10.10 -22.46 18.37
CA ILE A 611 -11.54 -22.22 18.33
C ILE A 611 -12.30 -23.55 18.15
N CYS A 612 -11.74 -24.50 17.38
CA CYS A 612 -12.33 -25.80 17.15
C CYS A 612 -12.53 -26.62 18.44
N HIS A 613 -11.69 -26.37 19.47
CA HIS A 613 -11.77 -27.02 20.80
C HIS A 613 -12.69 -26.26 21.78
N LEU A 614 -13.26 -25.13 21.35
CA LEU A 614 -14.22 -24.31 22.10
C LEU A 614 -15.64 -24.43 21.52
N LEU A 615 -15.76 -24.73 20.21
CA LEU A 615 -17.06 -24.92 19.55
C LEU A 615 -17.78 -26.14 20.08
N LYS A 616 -19.10 -25.99 20.33
CA LYS A 616 -19.97 -27.07 20.74
C LYS A 616 -20.69 -27.74 19.56
N GLU A 617 -20.79 -27.04 18.47
CA GLU A 617 -21.44 -27.49 17.23
C GLU A 617 -20.69 -26.96 16.01
N LYS A 618 -20.93 -27.55 14.85
CA LYS A 618 -20.28 -27.13 13.59
C LYS A 618 -20.62 -25.67 13.27
N ASP A 619 -19.60 -24.92 12.87
CA ASP A 619 -19.77 -23.57 12.39
C ASP A 619 -20.70 -23.49 11.16
N ALA A 620 -21.68 -22.60 11.23
CA ALA A 620 -22.65 -22.31 10.19
C ALA A 620 -22.57 -20.87 9.64
N SER A 621 -21.58 -20.11 10.06
CA SER A 621 -21.49 -18.65 9.81
C SER A 621 -20.64 -18.23 8.59
N SER A 622 -20.44 -19.09 7.62
CA SER A 622 -19.36 -19.13 6.62
C SER A 622 -19.33 -18.03 5.53
N ALA A 623 -20.05 -16.90 5.66
CA ALA A 623 -20.20 -15.93 4.55
C ALA A 623 -20.02 -14.45 4.96
N TRP A 624 -19.24 -14.21 5.97
CA TRP A 624 -19.06 -12.89 6.58
C TRP A 624 -18.01 -11.99 5.89
N MET A 625 -17.13 -12.54 5.04
CA MET A 625 -16.25 -11.81 4.13
C MET A 625 -16.90 -11.71 2.75
N GLN A 626 -16.98 -10.51 2.18
CA GLN A 626 -17.72 -10.22 0.95
C GLN A 626 -16.90 -9.35 0.00
N ILE A 627 -16.53 -9.91 -1.16
CA ILE A 627 -15.84 -9.16 -2.21
C ILE A 627 -16.89 -8.64 -3.18
N PRO A 628 -16.98 -7.31 -3.44
CA PRO A 628 -17.94 -6.75 -4.39
C PRO A 628 -17.72 -7.28 -5.80
N GLN A 629 -18.82 -7.58 -6.51
CA GLN A 629 -18.88 -7.88 -7.94
C GLN A 629 -19.30 -6.61 -8.69
N ILE A 630 -18.40 -6.06 -9.49
CA ILE A 630 -18.51 -4.71 -10.06
C ILE A 630 -18.42 -4.81 -11.58
N ILE A 631 -19.39 -4.19 -12.26
CA ILE A 631 -19.42 -3.96 -13.71
C ILE A 631 -19.75 -2.49 -14.04
N TYR A 632 -20.16 -1.69 -13.04
CA TYR A 632 -20.50 -0.28 -13.16
C TYR A 632 -19.53 0.57 -12.37
N PRO A 633 -19.17 1.78 -12.84
CA PRO A 633 -18.31 2.70 -12.09
C PRO A 633 -19.00 3.28 -10.84
N ASP A 634 -18.23 3.99 -10.02
CA ASP A 634 -18.67 4.81 -8.89
C ASP A 634 -19.43 4.02 -7.79
N GLN A 635 -19.40 2.68 -7.83
CA GLN A 635 -20.13 1.79 -6.91
C GLN A 635 -21.65 2.06 -6.84
N GLU A 636 -22.21 2.71 -7.85
CA GLU A 636 -23.64 3.05 -7.90
C GLU A 636 -24.53 1.80 -7.94
N ASN A 637 -24.00 0.69 -8.49
CA ASN A 637 -24.73 -0.57 -8.61
C ASN A 637 -23.77 -1.77 -8.43
N ILE A 638 -23.68 -2.28 -7.20
CA ILE A 638 -22.96 -3.52 -6.91
C ILE A 638 -23.87 -4.69 -7.26
N VAL A 639 -23.49 -5.45 -8.31
CA VAL A 639 -24.34 -6.53 -8.87
C VAL A 639 -24.37 -7.79 -7.99
N GLY A 640 -23.47 -7.92 -7.04
CA GLY A 640 -23.43 -9.04 -6.10
C GLY A 640 -22.18 -9.05 -5.23
N TYR A 641 -22.00 -10.11 -4.46
CA TYR A 641 -20.84 -10.32 -3.62
C TYR A 641 -20.34 -11.77 -3.72
N HIS A 642 -19.04 -11.91 -3.92
CA HIS A 642 -18.38 -13.20 -3.69
C HIS A 642 -18.18 -13.37 -2.18
N LYS A 643 -18.92 -14.31 -1.59
CA LYS A 643 -18.95 -14.55 -0.14
C LYS A 643 -17.96 -15.64 0.24
N MET A 644 -17.20 -15.42 1.30
CA MET A 644 -16.22 -16.34 1.85
C MET A 644 -16.11 -16.20 3.37
N GLY A 645 -15.43 -17.15 4.00
CA GLY A 645 -15.20 -17.19 5.45
C GLY A 645 -14.41 -18.43 5.84
N TRP A 646 -14.21 -18.63 7.13
CA TRP A 646 -13.57 -19.84 7.63
C TRP A 646 -14.64 -20.94 7.83
N HIS A 647 -14.20 -22.18 7.72
CA HIS A 647 -15.02 -23.37 8.01
C HIS A 647 -14.40 -24.11 9.19
N LEU A 648 -14.92 -23.84 10.39
CA LEU A 648 -14.44 -24.45 11.62
C LEU A 648 -15.29 -25.66 11.98
N ILE A 649 -14.64 -26.72 12.45
CA ILE A 649 -15.26 -27.94 12.89
C ILE A 649 -14.91 -28.22 14.36
N VAL A 650 -15.84 -28.81 15.11
CA VAL A 650 -15.60 -29.24 16.50
C VAL A 650 -14.46 -30.23 16.56
N LYS A 651 -13.58 -30.09 17.52
CA LYS A 651 -12.48 -31.03 17.80
C LYS A 651 -12.42 -31.36 19.29
N GLU A 652 -12.09 -32.61 19.55
CA GLU A 652 -11.74 -33.08 20.90
C GLU A 652 -10.22 -32.98 21.13
N PRO A 653 -9.77 -32.81 22.37
CA PRO A 653 -10.58 -32.63 23.58
C PRO A 653 -11.20 -31.24 23.62
N HIS A 654 -12.42 -31.11 24.16
CA HIS A 654 -13.10 -29.85 24.32
C HIS A 654 -12.65 -29.14 25.60
N ILE A 655 -12.37 -27.83 25.54
CA ILE A 655 -12.05 -27.00 26.70
C ILE A 655 -13.32 -26.73 27.48
N GLN A 656 -13.41 -27.31 28.71
CA GLN A 656 -14.61 -27.27 29.54
C GLN A 656 -14.58 -26.15 30.58
N GLY A 657 -13.39 -25.66 30.94
CA GLY A 657 -13.21 -24.59 31.90
C GLY A 657 -13.77 -23.25 31.44
N LYS A 658 -13.83 -22.28 32.36
CA LYS A 658 -14.17 -20.91 31.96
C LYS A 658 -13.10 -20.33 31.06
N VAL A 659 -13.52 -19.57 30.04
CA VAL A 659 -12.59 -18.98 29.07
C VAL A 659 -12.72 -17.45 29.03
N ALA A 660 -11.59 -16.76 29.01
CA ALA A 660 -11.52 -15.32 28.79
C ALA A 660 -10.51 -14.99 27.70
N PHE A 661 -10.84 -13.97 26.89
CA PHE A 661 -9.96 -13.42 25.87
C PHE A 661 -9.62 -11.98 26.22
N ILE A 662 -8.33 -11.65 26.34
CA ILE A 662 -7.89 -10.27 26.59
C ILE A 662 -7.70 -9.58 25.24
N THR A 663 -8.25 -8.37 25.06
CA THR A 663 -8.13 -7.60 23.83
C THR A 663 -8.02 -6.10 24.07
N ASP A 664 -7.47 -5.38 23.10
CA ASP A 664 -7.46 -3.93 23.01
C ASP A 664 -7.37 -3.44 21.55
N GLY A 665 -7.19 -2.13 21.35
CA GLY A 665 -7.13 -1.50 20.03
C GLY A 665 -6.00 -1.97 19.11
N ARG A 666 -5.07 -2.81 19.57
CA ARG A 666 -4.00 -3.43 18.75
C ARG A 666 -4.48 -4.66 17.98
N ALA A 667 -5.56 -5.29 18.44
CA ALA A 667 -6.16 -6.45 17.79
C ALA A 667 -6.85 -6.03 16.49
N ILE A 668 -6.27 -6.40 15.34
CA ILE A 668 -6.74 -6.02 14.00
C ILE A 668 -6.80 -7.24 13.08
N SER A 669 -7.65 -7.19 12.05
CA SER A 669 -7.62 -8.11 10.91
C SER A 669 -7.83 -9.57 11.35
N TYR A 670 -6.79 -10.42 11.24
CA TYR A 670 -6.86 -11.83 11.65
C TYR A 670 -7.28 -12.02 13.13
N ALA A 671 -6.86 -11.10 14.01
CA ALA A 671 -7.32 -11.10 15.40
C ALA A 671 -8.82 -10.89 15.51
N GLU A 672 -9.39 -10.01 14.69
CA GLU A 672 -10.82 -9.73 14.66
C GLU A 672 -11.60 -10.86 13.98
N SER A 673 -11.03 -11.51 12.96
CA SER A 673 -11.58 -12.75 12.41
C SER A 673 -11.67 -13.85 13.46
N PHE A 674 -10.66 -13.97 14.30
CA PHE A 674 -10.64 -14.90 15.42
C PHE A 674 -11.73 -14.56 16.45
N LEU A 675 -11.73 -13.32 16.94
CA LEU A 675 -12.67 -12.87 17.98
C LEU A 675 -14.13 -12.83 17.50
N SER A 676 -14.40 -12.73 16.19
CA SER A 676 -15.76 -12.75 15.65
C SER A 676 -16.46 -14.08 15.90
N PHE A 677 -15.74 -15.20 15.93
CA PHE A 677 -16.27 -16.50 16.36
C PHE A 677 -16.54 -16.52 17.86
N ILE A 678 -15.65 -15.93 18.66
CA ILE A 678 -15.81 -15.87 20.10
C ILE A 678 -17.06 -15.07 20.48
N GLU A 679 -17.25 -13.90 19.84
CA GLU A 679 -18.42 -13.04 20.00
C GLU A 679 -19.71 -13.78 19.59
N HIS A 680 -19.73 -14.33 18.37
CA HIS A 680 -20.92 -14.95 17.78
C HIS A 680 -21.41 -16.19 18.55
N TYR A 681 -20.49 -17.12 18.84
CA TYR A 681 -20.82 -18.38 19.54
C TYR A 681 -20.73 -18.28 21.07
N ARG A 682 -20.35 -17.09 21.60
CA ARG A 682 -20.18 -16.86 23.06
C ARG A 682 -19.25 -17.89 23.70
N LEU A 683 -18.06 -18.05 23.09
CA LEU A 683 -17.09 -19.09 23.49
C LEU A 683 -16.25 -18.71 24.71
N GLY A 684 -16.42 -17.52 25.24
CA GLY A 684 -15.77 -17.00 26.44
C GLY A 684 -16.06 -15.52 26.62
N GLU A 685 -15.66 -14.97 27.77
CA GLU A 685 -15.74 -13.53 28.02
C GLU A 685 -14.61 -12.79 27.31
N ILE A 686 -14.91 -11.62 26.75
CA ILE A 686 -13.95 -10.73 26.10
C ILE A 686 -13.63 -9.60 27.08
N VAL A 687 -12.39 -9.57 27.57
CA VAL A 687 -11.93 -8.67 28.63
C VAL A 687 -11.02 -7.59 28.06
N GLY A 688 -11.28 -6.31 28.36
CA GLY A 688 -10.39 -5.22 27.98
C GLY A 688 -11.07 -4.09 27.23
N GLN A 689 -10.59 -3.76 26.04
CA GLN A 689 -11.04 -2.63 25.23
C GLN A 689 -11.46 -3.10 23.82
N PRO A 690 -12.21 -2.26 23.06
CA PRO A 690 -12.60 -2.58 21.69
C PRO A 690 -11.37 -2.82 20.78
N THR A 691 -11.54 -3.73 19.81
CA THR A 691 -10.52 -4.01 18.79
C THR A 691 -10.43 -2.89 17.75
N ALA A 692 -9.49 -3.00 16.82
CA ALA A 692 -9.19 -1.98 15.81
C ALA A 692 -10.37 -1.61 14.90
N GLY A 693 -11.34 -2.49 14.68
CA GLY A 693 -12.48 -2.24 13.80
C GLY A 693 -12.13 -2.29 12.31
N THR A 694 -11.15 -3.11 11.94
CA THR A 694 -10.76 -3.32 10.54
C THR A 694 -10.38 -4.76 10.30
N ASN A 695 -11.09 -5.41 9.38
CA ASN A 695 -10.87 -6.80 9.03
C ASN A 695 -11.00 -7.01 7.52
N GLY A 696 -10.39 -8.08 6.99
CA GLY A 696 -10.44 -8.48 5.59
C GLY A 696 -9.06 -8.55 4.93
N ASN A 697 -9.02 -9.08 3.70
CA ASN A 697 -7.78 -9.16 2.94
C ASN A 697 -7.37 -7.79 2.41
N ILE A 698 -6.09 -7.50 2.56
CA ILE A 698 -5.50 -6.30 1.97
C ILE A 698 -5.41 -6.40 0.45
N ASN A 699 -5.44 -5.25 -0.22
CA ASN A 699 -5.25 -5.10 -1.66
C ASN A 699 -4.19 -4.01 -1.93
N PRO A 700 -2.91 -4.36 -2.03
CA PRO A 700 -1.85 -3.38 -2.25
C PRO A 700 -1.71 -3.00 -3.72
N PHE A 701 -1.33 -1.75 -3.98
CA PHE A 701 -0.87 -1.27 -5.28
C PHE A 701 0.35 -0.34 -5.14
N VAL A 702 1.05 -0.12 -6.25
CA VAL A 702 2.23 0.74 -6.30
C VAL A 702 1.98 1.85 -7.31
N LEU A 703 2.40 3.07 -6.99
CA LEU A 703 2.27 4.27 -7.80
C LEU A 703 3.59 4.59 -8.54
N PRO A 704 3.57 5.40 -9.61
CA PRO A 704 4.76 5.82 -10.35
C PRO A 704 5.93 6.31 -9.48
N GLY A 705 5.68 7.01 -8.39
CA GLY A 705 6.71 7.48 -7.46
C GLY A 705 7.22 6.44 -6.46
N ASP A 706 6.99 5.14 -6.69
CA ASP A 706 7.30 4.03 -5.76
C ASP A 706 6.54 4.09 -4.41
N PHE A 707 5.48 4.88 -4.32
CA PHE A 707 4.59 4.83 -3.17
C PHE A 707 3.73 3.57 -3.23
N ARG A 708 3.87 2.71 -2.22
CA ARG A 708 3.02 1.54 -2.08
C ARG A 708 1.88 1.86 -1.13
N ILE A 709 0.65 1.75 -1.62
CA ILE A 709 -0.56 1.91 -0.82
C ILE A 709 -1.18 0.55 -0.54
N VAL A 710 -1.63 0.37 0.70
CA VAL A 710 -2.35 -0.83 1.16
C VAL A 710 -3.71 -0.41 1.67
N TRP A 711 -4.74 -1.21 1.41
CA TRP A 711 -6.13 -0.97 1.81
C TRP A 711 -6.91 -2.28 1.87
N THR A 712 -8.13 -2.26 2.44
CA THR A 712 -9.02 -3.41 2.52
C THR A 712 -9.91 -3.47 1.28
N GLY A 713 -9.71 -4.49 0.43
CA GLY A 713 -10.45 -4.64 -0.83
C GLY A 713 -11.77 -5.40 -0.74
N MET A 714 -12.22 -5.77 0.47
CA MET A 714 -13.45 -6.51 0.70
C MET A 714 -14.24 -5.94 1.89
N ARG A 715 -15.55 -6.17 1.89
CA ARG A 715 -16.43 -5.86 3.01
C ARG A 715 -16.41 -7.03 4.00
N VAL A 716 -16.27 -6.73 5.28
CA VAL A 716 -16.40 -7.71 6.37
C VAL A 716 -17.52 -7.28 7.29
N LEU A 717 -18.43 -8.20 7.55
CA LEU A 717 -19.54 -8.03 8.47
C LEU A 717 -19.29 -8.87 9.74
N LYS A 718 -19.99 -8.59 10.83
CA LYS A 718 -20.10 -9.54 11.92
C LYS A 718 -20.89 -10.78 11.46
N HIS A 719 -20.76 -11.90 12.16
CA HIS A 719 -21.42 -13.15 11.75
C HIS A 719 -22.96 -13.08 11.82
N ASP A 720 -23.52 -12.10 12.53
CA ASP A 720 -24.96 -11.78 12.54
C ASP A 720 -25.39 -10.83 11.41
N GLY A 721 -24.46 -10.40 10.54
CA GLY A 721 -24.70 -9.49 9.43
C GLY A 721 -24.58 -8.01 9.78
N SER A 722 -24.33 -7.65 11.04
CA SER A 722 -24.15 -6.26 11.46
C SER A 722 -22.79 -5.70 11.04
N GLN A 723 -22.64 -4.37 11.15
CA GLN A 723 -21.41 -3.65 10.80
C GLN A 723 -20.26 -4.05 11.71
N HIS A 724 -19.11 -4.39 11.11
CA HIS A 724 -17.84 -4.61 11.79
C HIS A 724 -16.91 -3.40 11.67
N HIS A 725 -16.81 -2.85 10.45
CA HIS A 725 -15.88 -1.74 10.11
C HIS A 725 -16.09 -0.54 11.04
N LEU A 726 -15.01 0.03 11.58
CA LEU A 726 -14.93 1.12 12.57
C LEU A 726 -15.42 0.76 13.98
N ILE A 727 -16.20 -0.30 14.13
CA ILE A 727 -16.77 -0.73 15.43
C ILE A 727 -15.86 -1.74 16.12
N GLY A 728 -15.43 -2.77 15.37
CA GLY A 728 -14.66 -3.90 15.90
C GLY A 728 -15.46 -4.82 16.84
N ILE A 729 -14.75 -5.68 17.53
CA ILE A 729 -15.30 -6.55 18.56
C ILE A 729 -15.29 -5.80 19.90
N GLN A 730 -16.43 -5.80 20.58
CA GLN A 730 -16.60 -5.08 21.84
C GLN A 730 -16.33 -6.02 23.03
N PRO A 731 -15.66 -5.54 24.09
CA PRO A 731 -15.47 -6.35 25.29
C PRO A 731 -16.79 -6.59 26.01
N THR A 732 -17.01 -7.83 26.48
CA THR A 732 -18.11 -8.18 27.38
C THR A 732 -17.83 -7.75 28.81
N VAL A 733 -16.53 -7.67 29.17
CA VAL A 733 -16.03 -7.23 30.47
C VAL A 733 -15.02 -6.10 30.23
N PRO A 734 -15.45 -4.83 30.23
CA PRO A 734 -14.52 -3.70 30.06
C PRO A 734 -13.44 -3.62 31.14
N ALA A 735 -12.19 -3.41 30.73
CA ALA A 735 -11.06 -3.22 31.62
C ALA A 735 -10.07 -2.22 30.98
N LYS A 736 -9.40 -1.42 31.82
CA LYS A 736 -8.40 -0.43 31.41
C LYS A 736 -7.21 -0.46 32.36
N ARG A 737 -6.06 -0.03 31.86
CA ARG A 737 -4.85 0.21 32.68
C ARG A 737 -5.01 1.50 33.48
N THR A 738 -4.34 1.56 34.63
CA THR A 738 -4.18 2.78 35.42
C THR A 738 -2.71 3.20 35.49
N ILE A 739 -2.45 4.49 35.74
CA ILE A 739 -1.08 4.98 35.93
C ILE A 739 -0.42 4.25 37.10
N GLN A 740 -1.17 4.04 38.19
CA GLN A 740 -0.66 3.31 39.36
C GLN A 740 -0.32 1.84 39.01
N GLY A 741 -1.17 1.15 38.22
CA GLY A 741 -0.89 -0.21 37.76
C GLY A 741 0.39 -0.28 36.90
N ILE A 742 0.63 0.72 36.05
CA ILE A 742 1.86 0.83 35.26
C ILE A 742 3.09 1.00 36.19
N ILE A 743 3.03 1.91 37.17
CA ILE A 743 4.11 2.12 38.15
C ILE A 743 4.45 0.81 38.89
N GLU A 744 3.43 0.07 39.30
CA GLU A 744 3.56 -1.20 40.04
C GLU A 744 3.94 -2.37 39.12
N GLY A 745 3.92 -2.20 37.82
CA GLY A 745 4.21 -3.26 36.85
C GLY A 745 3.10 -4.32 36.74
N ARG A 746 1.86 -3.98 37.09
CA ARG A 746 0.69 -4.87 37.05
C ARG A 746 0.10 -4.92 35.64
N ASP A 747 -0.46 -6.05 35.29
CA ASP A 747 -1.30 -6.25 34.10
C ASP A 747 -2.78 -6.34 34.54
N GLU A 748 -3.42 -5.19 34.67
CA GLU A 748 -4.78 -5.07 35.21
C GLU A 748 -5.83 -5.72 34.28
N LEU A 749 -5.54 -5.87 32.99
CA LEU A 749 -6.41 -6.62 32.08
C LEU A 749 -6.32 -8.13 32.37
N LEU A 750 -5.12 -8.64 32.62
CA LEU A 750 -4.91 -10.04 33.02
C LEU A 750 -5.51 -10.30 34.39
N GLU A 751 -5.33 -9.39 35.37
CA GLU A 751 -5.96 -9.50 36.69
C GLU A 751 -7.48 -9.60 36.56
N LYS A 752 -8.08 -8.78 35.69
CA LYS A 752 -9.52 -8.85 35.42
C LYS A 752 -9.95 -10.13 34.73
N ALA A 753 -9.15 -10.66 33.83
CA ALA A 753 -9.40 -11.96 33.20
C ALA A 753 -9.31 -13.10 34.20
N LEU A 754 -8.38 -13.04 35.16
CA LEU A 754 -8.26 -14.00 36.28
C LEU A 754 -9.51 -14.00 37.17
N GLU A 755 -10.08 -12.83 37.48
CA GLU A 755 -11.34 -12.74 38.22
C GLU A 755 -12.51 -13.43 37.48
N VAL A 756 -12.53 -13.33 36.14
CA VAL A 756 -13.58 -13.92 35.29
C VAL A 756 -13.51 -15.44 35.28
N VAL A 757 -12.31 -16.01 35.16
CA VAL A 757 -12.15 -17.49 35.04
C VAL A 757 -11.93 -18.20 36.38
N GLY A 758 -11.55 -17.48 37.41
CA GLY A 758 -11.30 -17.97 38.77
C GLY A 758 -12.57 -18.19 39.59
#